data_28d668aca315954983251034cc32107f
#
_entry.id   28d668aca315954983251034cc32107f
#
_cell.length_a   1.000
_cell.length_b   1.000
_cell.length_c   1.000
_cell.angle_alpha   90.00
_cell.angle_beta   90.00
_cell.angle_gamma   90.00
#
_symmetry.space_group_name_H-M   'P 1'
#
loop_
_entity.id
_entity.type
_entity.pdbx_description
1 polymer ?
#
loop_
_entity_poly.entity_id
_entity_poly.type
_entity_poly.pdbx_seq_one_letter_code
_entity_poly.pdbx_strand_id
1 'polypeptide(L)'
;MLWLIKASIDMGLNTNFEDNNTNFIQGLKFELGDGVKVDHQRALQFYQKGSKQGHFLSLLKVKRTRLRLLPTILLPILSLVSLVVSSILGSLWVGLLISFSLAVIQIILDDQYYWYVNGLGYLFYRFNFLLAFLVYLPAGTLVPYFTGISYFPILFLLVVSVFIIAAGILLWLSNQENKFIYLFSYGVILLLLSTVSYAIPSDGVKFETVLVEGGIKIVSYRVSQPIVTIPTRINNSPVVEIGDQAFAYTNITKVHIGDHVKKIGVAAFANTPNLEEVWIEDGVPLSAYMFANTPSLVRIRIPSETEIIPSFFLYQANQLEEMSLPNDVKAIGHYSFYDTLKMPAFPFPESLEIIGHYAFSGAKQFESVVLPNSLYFLGDGAFSNIEALTSFYFSNQLNTIPDFLLQNSFSLESFEIPDHITTIGAYAFHNAYQLTELKLHDGITTIKEGAFRNNTSLTRLDLPSSLSIIESYTFMNNRSLNDLSLPNNLEFIGVSAFQNNDNLEQLTFPQTLTSIGANAFKSVPLASVELPDSLTYLGQGAFAQNKAMTSIHLPSLINQIPDFLFDGATSLHTITFGGVISSIGRYAFRNAESLTSIPLMEGLTTIDDYAFYGTTSLSELPLPQTLDSIGNYAFYGNTSLVEINLPEQLTRLGDGVFANNHSLERIWIPSTVDYIGNFAFFGCETLIISLQSSTIPDTWIQSWNPNDRPVILNVVLE
;
A
#
# COMPACT_ATOMS: atom_id res chain seq x y z
N MET A 1 14.93 -6.49 -4.27
CA MET A 1 15.57 -5.23 -3.83
C MET A 1 15.74 -4.24 -4.98
N LEU A 2 16.34 -4.60 -6.13
CA LEU A 2 16.42 -3.72 -7.33
C LEU A 2 15.05 -3.33 -7.89
N TRP A 3 14.07 -4.22 -7.85
CA TRP A 3 12.68 -3.95 -8.28
C TRP A 3 11.95 -2.98 -7.35
N LEU A 4 12.20 -3.05 -6.04
CA LEU A 4 11.66 -2.10 -5.04
C LEU A 4 12.27 -0.70 -5.18
N ILE A 5 13.53 -0.60 -5.57
CA ILE A 5 14.20 0.70 -5.83
C ILE A 5 13.65 1.32 -7.13
N LYS A 6 13.41 0.51 -8.18
CA LYS A 6 12.82 0.98 -9.43
C LYS A 6 11.36 1.43 -9.24
N ALA A 7 10.56 0.68 -8.50
CA ALA A 7 9.19 1.04 -8.16
C ALA A 7 9.08 2.31 -7.30
N SER A 8 10.06 2.57 -6.43
CA SER A 8 10.13 3.81 -5.62
C SER A 8 10.47 5.06 -6.46
N ILE A 9 11.27 4.89 -7.51
CA ILE A 9 11.62 5.99 -8.45
C ILE A 9 10.43 6.29 -9.38
N ASP A 10 9.70 5.26 -9.82
CA ASP A 10 8.55 5.41 -10.71
C ASP A 10 7.29 5.97 -9.99
N MET A 11 7.24 5.96 -8.66
CA MET A 11 6.12 6.46 -7.85
C MET A 11 6.25 7.91 -7.37
N GLY A 12 7.30 8.65 -7.76
CA GLY A 12 7.39 10.11 -7.54
C GLY A 12 7.37 10.56 -6.07
N LEU A 13 7.80 9.73 -5.13
CA LEU A 13 7.93 10.10 -3.71
C LEU A 13 9.12 11.05 -3.52
N ASN A 14 8.80 12.34 -3.53
CA ASN A 14 9.71 13.44 -3.30
C ASN A 14 10.10 13.50 -1.82
N THR A 15 11.28 13.03 -1.48
CA THR A 15 11.94 13.33 -0.21
C THR A 15 13.38 13.71 -0.47
N ASN A 16 13.93 14.64 0.31
CA ASN A 16 15.28 15.24 0.27
C ASN A 16 16.46 14.23 0.26
N PHE A 17 16.38 13.20 -0.56
CA PHE A 17 17.37 12.13 -0.72
C PHE A 17 18.25 12.29 -1.96
N GLU A 18 18.05 13.34 -2.79
CA GLU A 18 18.67 13.42 -4.12
C GLU A 18 20.20 13.59 -4.10
N ASP A 19 20.77 14.34 -3.18
CA ASP A 19 22.22 14.62 -3.20
C ASP A 19 23.11 13.45 -2.75
N ASN A 20 22.66 12.60 -1.84
CA ASN A 20 23.45 11.47 -1.32
C ASN A 20 23.38 10.20 -2.17
N ASN A 21 22.33 10.03 -3.00
CA ASN A 21 22.13 8.85 -3.84
C ASN A 21 22.80 8.91 -5.21
N THR A 22 23.14 10.09 -5.70
CA THR A 22 23.67 10.31 -7.06
C THR A 22 24.92 9.46 -7.34
N ASN A 23 25.86 9.37 -6.40
CA ASN A 23 27.08 8.58 -6.56
C ASN A 23 26.81 7.06 -6.55
N PHE A 24 25.84 6.59 -5.78
CA PHE A 24 25.44 5.18 -5.77
C PHE A 24 24.77 4.77 -7.09
N ILE A 25 23.86 5.61 -7.59
CA ILE A 25 23.14 5.38 -8.87
C ILE A 25 24.12 5.44 -10.05
N GLN A 26 25.04 6.39 -10.07
CA GLN A 26 26.10 6.46 -11.10
C GLN A 26 27.00 5.22 -11.06
N GLY A 27 27.36 4.76 -9.86
CA GLY A 27 28.11 3.51 -9.71
C GLY A 27 27.36 2.29 -10.28
N LEU A 28 26.04 2.19 -10.05
CA LEU A 28 25.20 1.13 -10.60
C LEU A 28 25.12 1.18 -12.14
N LYS A 29 25.01 2.37 -12.75
CA LYS A 29 25.02 2.51 -14.21
C LYS A 29 26.27 1.95 -14.85
N PHE A 30 27.46 2.25 -14.29
CA PHE A 30 28.72 1.69 -14.77
C PHE A 30 28.91 0.21 -14.46
N GLU A 31 28.32 -0.31 -13.38
CA GLU A 31 28.37 -1.74 -13.03
C GLU A 31 27.48 -2.58 -13.94
N LEU A 32 26.28 -2.09 -14.29
CA LEU A 32 25.25 -2.81 -15.03
C LEU A 32 25.26 -2.50 -16.54
N GLY A 33 25.94 -1.43 -16.96
CA GLY A 33 25.98 -1.02 -18.37
C GLY A 33 24.73 -0.28 -18.84
N ASP A 34 23.92 0.29 -17.92
CA ASP A 34 22.69 1.01 -18.24
C ASP A 34 23.00 2.36 -18.88
N GLY A 35 22.87 2.43 -20.21
CA GLY A 35 23.16 3.60 -21.03
C GLY A 35 24.66 3.95 -21.17
N VAL A 36 25.58 3.16 -20.58
CA VAL A 36 27.04 3.34 -20.63
C VAL A 36 27.73 2.00 -20.76
N LYS A 37 28.97 1.97 -21.29
CA LYS A 37 29.78 0.74 -21.32
C LYS A 37 30.10 0.28 -19.89
N VAL A 38 29.95 -1.03 -19.62
CA VAL A 38 30.30 -1.62 -18.31
C VAL A 38 31.75 -1.30 -17.96
N ASP A 39 31.98 -0.67 -16.82
CA ASP A 39 33.29 -0.28 -16.29
C ASP A 39 33.30 -0.39 -14.77
N HIS A 40 33.79 -1.52 -14.28
CA HIS A 40 33.84 -1.82 -12.85
C HIS A 40 34.82 -0.93 -12.06
N GLN A 41 35.85 -0.35 -12.70
CA GLN A 41 36.76 0.58 -12.03
C GLN A 41 36.08 1.92 -11.79
N ARG A 42 35.38 2.45 -12.79
CA ARG A 42 34.57 3.65 -12.62
C ARG A 42 33.42 3.46 -11.64
N ALA A 43 32.74 2.33 -11.70
CA ALA A 43 31.71 1.99 -10.71
C ALA A 43 32.27 2.06 -9.27
N LEU A 44 33.45 1.46 -9.04
CA LEU A 44 34.11 1.48 -7.74
C LEU A 44 34.46 2.90 -7.26
N GLN A 45 34.93 3.78 -8.17
CA GLN A 45 35.22 5.18 -7.83
C GLN A 45 33.97 5.93 -7.35
N PHE A 46 32.83 5.74 -8.02
CA PHE A 46 31.55 6.33 -7.59
C PHE A 46 31.07 5.79 -6.25
N TYR A 47 31.20 4.47 -6.02
CA TYR A 47 30.85 3.88 -4.71
C TYR A 47 31.76 4.39 -3.59
N GLN A 48 33.06 4.56 -3.84
CA GLN A 48 33.98 5.13 -2.87
C GLN A 48 33.67 6.59 -2.54
N LYS A 49 33.23 7.37 -3.53
CA LYS A 49 32.78 8.76 -3.33
C LYS A 49 31.51 8.81 -2.49
N GLY A 50 30.50 8.01 -2.81
CA GLY A 50 29.27 7.90 -2.03
C GLY A 50 29.50 7.38 -0.61
N SER A 51 30.41 6.42 -0.42
CA SER A 51 30.79 5.90 0.90
C SER A 51 31.44 6.97 1.80
N LYS A 52 32.29 7.84 1.23
CA LYS A 52 32.88 8.97 1.97
C LYS A 52 31.85 10.03 2.37
N GLN A 53 30.72 10.09 1.67
CA GLN A 53 29.55 10.95 1.97
C GLN A 53 28.56 10.30 2.95
N GLY A 54 28.89 9.12 3.51
CA GLY A 54 28.05 8.43 4.49
C GLY A 54 26.95 7.55 3.90
N HIS A 55 26.92 7.33 2.57
CA HIS A 55 25.90 6.51 1.93
C HIS A 55 26.13 5.01 2.19
N PHE A 56 25.23 4.39 2.99
CA PHE A 56 25.38 3.00 3.48
C PHE A 56 25.49 1.95 2.36
N LEU A 57 24.67 2.04 1.30
CA LEU A 57 24.72 1.10 0.17
C LEU A 57 26.02 1.23 -0.63
N SER A 58 26.58 2.44 -0.76
CA SER A 58 27.89 2.66 -1.38
C SER A 58 29.01 2.05 -0.55
N LEU A 59 28.92 2.11 0.79
CA LEU A 59 29.87 1.47 1.70
C LEU A 59 29.84 -0.06 1.55
N LEU A 60 28.65 -0.66 1.44
CA LEU A 60 28.50 -2.09 1.20
C LEU A 60 29.07 -2.53 -0.16
N LYS A 61 28.86 -1.75 -1.22
CA LYS A 61 29.42 -2.01 -2.55
C LYS A 61 30.95 -1.91 -2.57
N VAL A 62 31.54 -0.90 -1.94
CA VAL A 62 32.99 -0.78 -1.79
C VAL A 62 33.58 -1.98 -1.06
N LYS A 63 32.98 -2.40 0.06
CA LYS A 63 33.41 -3.60 0.81
C LYS A 63 33.30 -4.86 -0.06
N ARG A 64 32.19 -5.03 -0.79
CA ARG A 64 31.97 -6.17 -1.69
C ARG A 64 33.01 -6.22 -2.83
N THR A 65 33.34 -5.10 -3.42
CA THR A 65 34.31 -5.04 -4.52
C THR A 65 35.76 -5.28 -4.03
N ARG A 66 36.09 -4.85 -2.80
CA ARG A 66 37.38 -5.18 -2.15
C ARG A 66 37.48 -6.66 -1.74
N LEU A 67 36.34 -7.27 -1.32
CA LEU A 67 36.27 -8.71 -1.04
C LEU A 67 36.49 -9.59 -2.29
N ARG A 68 36.19 -9.09 -3.51
CA ARG A 68 36.54 -9.76 -4.77
C ARG A 68 38.06 -9.84 -5.03
N LEU A 69 38.87 -9.08 -4.28
CA LEU A 69 40.34 -9.08 -4.34
C LEU A 69 40.98 -9.96 -3.24
N LEU A 70 40.19 -10.64 -2.38
CA LEU A 70 40.72 -11.63 -1.44
C LEU A 70 41.13 -12.89 -2.22
N PRO A 71 42.37 -13.34 -2.04
CA PRO A 71 42.90 -14.48 -2.79
C PRO A 71 42.10 -15.75 -2.50
N THR A 72 41.97 -16.59 -3.50
CA THR A 72 41.31 -17.91 -3.51
C THR A 72 41.74 -18.85 -2.37
N ILE A 73 42.78 -18.47 -1.61
CA ILE A 73 43.32 -19.17 -0.43
C ILE A 73 42.45 -19.02 0.82
N LEU A 74 41.73 -17.90 0.97
CA LEU A 74 40.96 -17.61 2.21
C LEU A 74 39.63 -18.42 2.29
N LEU A 75 38.99 -18.70 1.15
CA LEU A 75 37.75 -19.47 1.10
C LEU A 75 37.91 -20.93 1.53
N PRO A 76 38.96 -21.66 1.08
CA PRO A 76 39.25 -23.02 1.58
C PRO A 76 39.59 -23.05 3.07
N ILE A 77 40.30 -22.03 3.59
CA ILE A 77 40.63 -21.93 5.03
C ILE A 77 39.37 -21.65 5.83
N LEU A 78 38.48 -20.76 5.39
CA LEU A 78 37.19 -20.49 6.03
C LEU A 78 36.27 -21.72 6.01
N SER A 79 36.31 -22.50 4.92
CA SER A 79 35.60 -23.79 4.81
C SER A 79 36.09 -24.80 5.85
N LEU A 80 37.42 -24.93 6.03
CA LEU A 80 38.02 -25.82 7.01
C LEU A 80 37.72 -25.37 8.45
N VAL A 81 37.79 -24.07 8.74
CA VAL A 81 37.46 -23.48 10.04
C VAL A 81 35.96 -23.65 10.35
N SER A 82 35.08 -23.44 9.38
CA SER A 82 33.64 -23.66 9.51
C SER A 82 33.31 -25.11 9.86
N LEU A 83 34.04 -26.04 9.30
CA LEU A 83 33.94 -27.47 9.57
C LEU A 83 34.33 -27.85 10.98
N VAL A 84 35.46 -27.33 11.46
CA VAL A 84 35.95 -27.58 12.82
C VAL A 84 34.98 -26.95 13.86
N VAL A 85 34.52 -25.73 13.61
CA VAL A 85 33.59 -25.03 14.51
C VAL A 85 32.23 -25.69 14.52
N SER A 86 31.68 -26.14 13.39
CA SER A 86 30.39 -26.81 13.34
C SER A 86 30.42 -28.21 13.96
N SER A 87 31.55 -28.90 13.87
CA SER A 87 31.78 -30.16 14.56
C SER A 87 31.78 -30.00 16.08
N ILE A 88 32.38 -28.89 16.59
CA ILE A 88 32.40 -28.55 18.02
C ILE A 88 31.01 -28.12 18.51
N LEU A 89 30.20 -27.46 17.70
CA LEU A 89 28.87 -26.94 18.05
C LEU A 89 27.73 -27.97 17.83
N GLY A 90 28.02 -29.18 17.39
CA GLY A 90 27.02 -30.25 17.20
C GLY A 90 26.04 -30.03 16.03
N SER A 91 26.35 -29.09 15.12
CA SER A 91 25.47 -28.74 13.99
C SER A 91 26.17 -28.94 12.65
N LEU A 92 26.43 -30.22 12.32
CA LEU A 92 27.14 -30.63 11.11
C LEU A 92 26.47 -30.13 9.79
N TRP A 93 25.15 -30.00 9.79
CA TRP A 93 24.39 -29.54 8.62
C TRP A 93 24.66 -28.08 8.28
N VAL A 94 24.84 -27.22 9.27
CA VAL A 94 25.19 -25.82 9.04
C VAL A 94 26.59 -25.72 8.45
N GLY A 95 27.51 -26.54 8.90
CA GLY A 95 28.87 -26.61 8.35
C GLY A 95 28.90 -27.13 6.91
N LEU A 96 28.09 -28.14 6.59
CA LEU A 96 27.92 -28.66 5.23
C LEU A 96 27.29 -27.62 4.29
N LEU A 97 26.26 -26.94 4.72
CA LEU A 97 25.57 -25.91 3.93
C LEU A 97 26.48 -24.71 3.68
N ILE A 98 27.26 -24.29 4.68
CA ILE A 98 28.25 -23.22 4.52
C ILE A 98 29.37 -23.67 3.59
N SER A 99 29.88 -24.89 3.73
CA SER A 99 30.97 -25.43 2.88
C SER A 99 30.50 -25.63 1.46
N PHE A 100 29.27 -26.13 1.23
CA PHE A 100 28.67 -26.26 -0.11
C PHE A 100 28.42 -24.87 -0.72
N SER A 101 27.92 -23.92 0.04
CA SER A 101 27.71 -22.55 -0.42
C SER A 101 29.03 -21.86 -0.77
N LEU A 102 30.07 -22.07 0.01
CA LEU A 102 31.41 -21.57 -0.27
C LEU A 102 32.04 -22.24 -1.51
N ALA A 103 31.82 -23.54 -1.73
CA ALA A 103 32.27 -24.27 -2.92
C ALA A 103 31.52 -23.79 -4.20
N VAL A 104 30.21 -23.57 -4.11
CA VAL A 104 29.40 -23.00 -5.22
C VAL A 104 29.84 -21.55 -5.51
N ILE A 105 30.12 -20.74 -4.49
CA ILE A 105 30.66 -19.38 -4.67
C ILE A 105 32.03 -19.44 -5.34
N GLN A 106 32.87 -20.40 -5.00
CA GLN A 106 34.18 -20.58 -5.60
C GLN A 106 34.08 -21.02 -7.06
N ILE A 107 33.18 -21.95 -7.41
CA ILE A 107 32.90 -22.35 -8.79
C ILE A 107 32.39 -21.15 -9.63
N ILE A 108 31.52 -20.31 -9.09
CA ILE A 108 31.02 -19.11 -9.77
C ILE A 108 32.10 -18.05 -9.95
N LEU A 109 33.09 -17.99 -9.04
CA LEU A 109 34.22 -17.07 -9.12
C LEU A 109 35.33 -17.59 -10.07
N ASP A 110 35.54 -18.94 -10.17
CA ASP A 110 36.52 -19.55 -11.02
C ASP A 110 36.14 -19.55 -12.51
N ASP A 111 34.86 -19.50 -12.86
CA ASP A 111 34.40 -19.47 -14.26
C ASP A 111 34.83 -18.19 -15.01
N GLN A 112 35.30 -17.17 -14.30
CA GLN A 112 35.84 -15.92 -14.86
C GLN A 112 37.39 -15.85 -14.89
N TYR A 113 38.12 -16.84 -14.30
CA TYR A 113 39.58 -16.77 -14.13
C TYR A 113 40.34 -18.02 -14.61
N TYR A 114 39.77 -18.82 -15.50
CA TYR A 114 40.28 -20.16 -15.89
C TYR A 114 41.67 -20.19 -16.57
N TRP A 115 42.33 -19.06 -16.80
CA TRP A 115 43.56 -19.02 -17.59
C TRP A 115 44.86 -18.71 -16.83
N TYR A 116 44.87 -18.47 -15.50
CA TYR A 116 46.09 -17.98 -14.86
C TYR A 116 46.66 -18.75 -13.65
N VAL A 117 46.03 -19.81 -13.14
CA VAL A 117 46.60 -20.60 -12.02
C VAL A 117 46.50 -22.08 -12.28
N ASN A 118 47.34 -22.58 -13.18
CA ASN A 118 47.47 -24.02 -13.40
C ASN A 118 48.27 -24.69 -12.27
N GLY A 119 47.71 -25.68 -11.63
CA GLY A 119 48.39 -26.78 -10.93
C GLY A 119 48.01 -27.00 -9.47
N LEU A 120 48.12 -26.03 -8.61
CA LEU A 120 47.91 -26.19 -7.15
C LEU A 120 46.41 -26.12 -6.73
N GLY A 121 45.62 -25.31 -7.36
CA GLY A 121 44.18 -25.15 -7.05
C GLY A 121 43.37 -26.41 -7.41
N TYR A 122 43.71 -27.07 -8.52
CA TYR A 122 43.06 -28.30 -8.96
C TYR A 122 43.38 -29.49 -8.05
N LEU A 123 44.59 -29.54 -7.50
CA LEU A 123 44.98 -30.57 -6.52
C LEU A 123 44.25 -30.38 -5.18
N PHE A 124 44.11 -29.13 -4.71
CA PHE A 124 43.34 -28.77 -3.48
C PHE A 124 41.84 -29.03 -3.66
N TYR A 125 41.27 -28.77 -4.82
CA TYR A 125 39.88 -29.05 -5.15
C TYR A 125 39.58 -30.56 -5.09
N ARG A 126 40.44 -31.40 -5.71
CA ARG A 126 40.30 -32.88 -5.64
C ARG A 126 40.53 -33.41 -4.23
N PHE A 127 41.47 -32.83 -3.48
CA PHE A 127 41.76 -33.24 -2.10
C PHE A 127 40.62 -32.84 -1.15
N ASN A 128 40.04 -31.68 -1.28
CA ASN A 128 38.88 -31.25 -0.52
C ASN A 128 37.61 -32.05 -0.87
N PHE A 129 37.40 -32.38 -2.15
CA PHE A 129 36.30 -33.24 -2.56
C PHE A 129 36.50 -34.67 -2.04
N LEU A 130 37.72 -35.20 -2.06
CA LEU A 130 38.05 -36.52 -1.52
C LEU A 130 37.95 -36.52 0.02
N LEU A 131 38.40 -35.48 0.69
CA LEU A 131 38.31 -35.32 2.13
C LEU A 131 36.84 -35.12 2.56
N ALA A 132 36.06 -34.31 1.83
CA ALA A 132 34.62 -34.18 2.00
C ALA A 132 33.94 -35.56 1.84
N PHE A 133 34.30 -36.29 0.80
CA PHE A 133 33.73 -37.63 0.54
C PHE A 133 34.13 -38.65 1.63
N LEU A 134 35.38 -38.66 2.10
CA LEU A 134 35.89 -39.66 3.06
C LEU A 134 35.53 -39.31 4.55
N VAL A 135 35.41 -38.04 4.88
CA VAL A 135 35.13 -37.57 6.26
C VAL A 135 33.64 -37.31 6.44
N TYR A 136 32.96 -36.78 5.41
CA TYR A 136 31.54 -36.40 5.51
C TYR A 136 30.56 -37.52 5.23
N LEU A 137 30.97 -38.54 4.45
CA LEU A 137 30.11 -39.68 4.22
C LEU A 137 29.76 -40.43 5.50
N PRO A 138 30.70 -40.77 6.41
CA PRO A 138 30.41 -41.40 7.68
C PRO A 138 29.68 -40.40 8.66
N ALA A 139 30.07 -39.15 8.67
CA ALA A 139 29.45 -38.15 9.54
C ALA A 139 28.03 -37.76 9.10
N GLY A 140 27.79 -37.61 7.80
CA GLY A 140 26.45 -37.37 7.22
C GLY A 140 25.48 -38.55 7.43
N THR A 141 25.98 -39.73 7.72
CA THR A 141 25.17 -40.93 8.02
C THR A 141 24.88 -41.11 9.51
N LEU A 142 25.78 -40.63 10.39
CA LEU A 142 25.57 -40.68 11.84
C LEU A 142 24.65 -39.54 12.33
N VAL A 143 24.69 -38.37 11.73
CA VAL A 143 23.87 -37.22 12.14
C VAL A 143 22.37 -37.41 11.86
N PRO A 144 21.90 -37.95 10.70
CA PRO A 144 20.50 -38.28 10.51
C PRO A 144 19.98 -39.32 11.51
N TYR A 145 20.84 -40.23 11.96
CA TYR A 145 20.52 -41.20 12.98
C TYR A 145 20.12 -40.51 14.32
N PHE A 146 20.81 -39.42 14.66
CA PHE A 146 20.48 -38.64 15.85
C PHE A 146 19.40 -37.56 15.63
N THR A 147 19.12 -37.17 14.38
CA THR A 147 18.25 -36.03 14.04
C THR A 147 16.95 -36.37 13.31
N GLY A 148 16.73 -37.63 12.94
CA GLY A 148 15.44 -38.11 12.40
C GLY A 148 15.11 -37.74 10.96
N ILE A 149 16.08 -37.43 10.10
CA ILE A 149 15.87 -37.01 8.72
C ILE A 149 15.93 -38.18 7.72
N SER A 150 14.83 -38.40 7.00
CA SER A 150 14.51 -39.11 5.75
C SER A 150 15.30 -40.34 5.27
N TYR A 151 14.64 -41.22 4.52
CA TYR A 151 15.11 -42.47 3.89
C TYR A 151 16.34 -42.34 2.96
N PHE A 152 16.68 -41.13 2.51
CA PHE A 152 17.78 -40.90 1.58
C PHE A 152 19.16 -41.30 2.13
N PRO A 153 19.52 -41.03 3.40
CA PRO A 153 20.80 -41.48 3.97
C PRO A 153 20.92 -43.00 4.11
N ILE A 154 19.82 -43.67 4.41
CA ILE A 154 19.81 -45.17 4.54
C ILE A 154 20.01 -45.81 3.18
N LEU A 155 19.30 -45.32 2.15
CA LEU A 155 19.48 -45.81 0.76
C LEU A 155 20.91 -45.54 0.27
N PHE A 156 21.48 -44.37 0.63
CA PHE A 156 22.84 -44.01 0.29
C PHE A 156 23.88 -44.89 0.99
N LEU A 157 23.70 -45.17 2.29
CA LEU A 157 24.53 -46.13 3.04
C LEU A 157 24.48 -47.53 2.41
N LEU A 158 23.30 -47.96 2.03
CA LEU A 158 23.10 -49.26 1.37
C LEU A 158 23.84 -49.33 0.04
N VAL A 159 23.75 -48.31 -0.79
CA VAL A 159 24.45 -48.20 -2.06
C VAL A 159 25.96 -48.17 -1.85
N VAL A 160 26.46 -47.37 -0.91
CA VAL A 160 27.89 -47.29 -0.57
C VAL A 160 28.40 -48.62 -0.04
N SER A 161 27.65 -49.31 0.83
CA SER A 161 28.00 -50.65 1.33
C SER A 161 28.13 -51.66 0.19
N VAL A 162 27.22 -51.64 -0.78
CA VAL A 162 27.27 -52.49 -1.98
C VAL A 162 28.51 -52.18 -2.83
N PHE A 163 28.87 -50.90 -3.01
CA PHE A 163 30.08 -50.50 -3.73
C PHE A 163 31.36 -50.92 -3.02
N ILE A 164 31.43 -50.82 -1.67
CA ILE A 164 32.60 -51.27 -0.90
C ILE A 164 32.74 -52.78 -0.94
N ILE A 165 31.63 -53.52 -0.85
CA ILE A 165 31.63 -54.97 -0.97
C ILE A 165 32.08 -55.38 -2.39
N ALA A 166 31.57 -54.73 -3.43
CA ALA A 166 31.98 -54.96 -4.80
C ALA A 166 33.47 -54.67 -5.04
N ALA A 167 33.98 -53.58 -4.47
CA ALA A 167 35.41 -53.24 -4.52
C ALA A 167 36.26 -54.27 -3.77
N GLY A 168 35.78 -54.79 -2.64
CA GLY A 168 36.40 -55.88 -1.90
C GLY A 168 36.50 -57.16 -2.74
N ILE A 169 35.44 -57.56 -3.42
CA ILE A 169 35.40 -58.69 -4.32
C ILE A 169 36.40 -58.52 -5.48
N LEU A 170 36.50 -57.34 -6.08
CA LEU A 170 37.47 -57.04 -7.13
C LEU A 170 38.90 -57.11 -6.62
N LEU A 171 39.20 -56.71 -5.41
CA LEU A 171 40.51 -56.85 -4.77
C LEU A 171 40.85 -58.30 -4.47
N TRP A 172 39.88 -59.11 -4.08
CA TRP A 172 40.04 -60.56 -3.92
C TRP A 172 40.35 -61.24 -5.26
N LEU A 173 39.64 -60.91 -6.30
CA LEU A 173 39.92 -61.42 -7.69
C LEU A 173 41.29 -60.97 -8.20
N SER A 174 41.86 -59.88 -7.68
CA SER A 174 43.22 -59.39 -8.00
C SER A 174 44.31 -59.94 -7.10
N ASN A 175 44.07 -61.01 -6.31
CA ASN A 175 45.00 -61.64 -5.37
C ASN A 175 45.54 -60.77 -4.24
N GLN A 176 44.70 -59.80 -3.75
CA GLN A 176 45.07 -58.96 -2.62
C GLN A 176 44.22 -59.31 -1.39
N GLU A 177 44.31 -60.52 -0.89
CA GLU A 177 43.47 -61.11 0.19
C GLU A 177 43.37 -60.27 1.47
N ASN A 178 44.48 -59.72 1.94
CA ASN A 178 44.49 -58.92 3.19
C ASN A 178 43.64 -57.61 3.07
N LYS A 179 43.55 -57.01 1.91
CA LYS A 179 42.72 -55.80 1.71
C LYS A 179 41.25 -56.17 1.51
N PHE A 180 40.95 -57.32 0.96
CA PHE A 180 39.60 -57.88 0.85
C PHE A 180 38.92 -58.00 2.21
N ILE A 181 39.59 -58.60 3.20
CA ILE A 181 39.03 -58.85 4.55
C ILE A 181 38.63 -57.51 5.22
N TYR A 182 39.47 -56.50 5.13
CA TYR A 182 39.16 -55.16 5.72
C TYR A 182 38.00 -54.49 5.00
N LEU A 183 37.98 -54.42 3.69
CA LEU A 183 36.91 -53.77 2.94
C LEU A 183 35.59 -54.52 3.02
N PHE A 184 35.61 -55.84 2.96
CA PHE A 184 34.42 -56.66 3.12
C PHE A 184 33.81 -56.54 4.53
N SER A 185 34.66 -56.61 5.57
CA SER A 185 34.23 -56.41 6.98
C SER A 185 33.62 -55.01 7.20
N TYR A 186 34.22 -53.97 6.63
CA TYR A 186 33.71 -52.60 6.70
C TYR A 186 32.35 -52.45 6.00
N GLY A 187 32.20 -53.02 4.80
CA GLY A 187 30.93 -53.04 4.07
C GLY A 187 29.80 -53.78 4.83
N VAL A 188 30.13 -54.92 5.46
CA VAL A 188 29.18 -55.71 6.26
C VAL A 188 28.77 -54.97 7.56
N ILE A 189 29.72 -54.30 8.23
CA ILE A 189 29.43 -53.47 9.41
C ILE A 189 28.49 -52.28 9.04
N LEU A 190 28.75 -51.59 7.92
CA LEU A 190 27.88 -50.53 7.43
C LEU A 190 26.48 -51.05 7.07
N LEU A 191 26.39 -52.25 6.48
CA LEU A 191 25.12 -52.88 6.15
C LEU A 191 24.32 -53.22 7.41
N LEU A 192 25.00 -53.77 8.46
CA LEU A 192 24.39 -54.07 9.75
C LEU A 192 23.93 -52.78 10.49
N LEU A 193 24.71 -51.70 10.44
CA LEU A 193 24.35 -50.41 11.02
C LEU A 193 23.13 -49.84 10.30
N SER A 194 23.01 -49.97 8.96
CA SER A 194 21.85 -49.51 8.22
C SER A 194 20.56 -50.28 8.55
N THR A 195 20.67 -51.60 8.81
CA THR A 195 19.51 -52.43 9.20
C THR A 195 19.08 -52.22 10.65
N VAL A 196 20.02 -51.95 11.58
CA VAL A 196 19.72 -51.60 12.96
C VAL A 196 19.04 -50.22 13.05
N SER A 197 19.47 -49.28 12.20
CA SER A 197 18.85 -47.95 12.09
C SER A 197 17.38 -48.03 11.66
N TYR A 198 16.98 -49.04 10.92
CA TYR A 198 15.59 -49.25 10.47
C TYR A 198 14.68 -49.81 11.56
N ALA A 199 15.24 -50.46 12.58
CA ALA A 199 14.49 -51.22 13.58
C ALA A 199 14.16 -50.39 14.88
N ILE A 200 14.60 -49.14 14.99
CA ILE A 200 14.32 -48.31 16.20
C ILE A 200 12.99 -47.56 16.06
N PRO A 201 12.11 -47.59 17.08
CA PRO A 201 10.83 -46.90 17.02
C PRO A 201 11.02 -45.40 16.84
N SER A 202 10.38 -44.84 15.80
CA SER A 202 10.69 -43.51 15.21
C SER A 202 10.03 -42.31 15.91
N ASP A 203 9.22 -42.45 16.96
CA ASP A 203 8.40 -41.38 17.51
C ASP A 203 9.19 -40.29 18.25
N GLY A 204 10.27 -40.67 18.96
CA GLY A 204 11.16 -39.71 19.62
C GLY A 204 12.04 -38.88 18.67
N VAL A 205 12.07 -39.21 17.40
CA VAL A 205 12.91 -38.55 16.37
C VAL A 205 12.10 -37.52 15.56
N LYS A 206 10.77 -37.70 15.52
CA LYS A 206 9.87 -36.82 14.74
C LYS A 206 9.66 -35.46 15.37
N PHE A 207 9.69 -35.41 16.72
CA PHE A 207 9.35 -34.24 17.51
C PHE A 207 10.51 -33.82 18.41
N GLU A 208 10.87 -32.57 18.36
CA GLU A 208 11.70 -31.97 19.41
C GLU A 208 10.80 -31.61 20.60
N THR A 209 11.22 -32.02 21.81
CA THR A 209 10.39 -31.86 22.99
C THR A 209 11.17 -31.27 24.16
N VAL A 210 10.45 -30.56 25.03
CA VAL A 210 10.97 -30.02 26.29
C VAL A 210 10.04 -30.45 27.43
N LEU A 211 10.62 -30.73 28.60
CA LEU A 211 9.84 -31.05 29.80
C LEU A 211 9.08 -29.80 30.29
N VAL A 212 7.81 -30.00 30.62
CA VAL A 212 6.94 -28.98 31.22
C VAL A 212 6.16 -29.60 32.37
N GLU A 213 5.43 -28.80 33.12
CA GLU A 213 4.57 -29.30 34.17
C GLU A 213 3.49 -30.25 33.62
N GLY A 214 3.39 -31.43 34.16
CA GLY A 214 2.42 -32.45 33.71
C GLY A 214 2.84 -33.30 32.52
N GLY A 215 3.98 -33.03 31.87
CA GLY A 215 4.42 -33.81 30.69
C GLY A 215 5.49 -33.18 29.85
N ILE A 216 5.28 -33.22 28.54
CA ILE A 216 6.19 -32.63 27.57
C ILE A 216 5.45 -31.69 26.63
N LYS A 217 6.20 -30.69 26.11
CA LYS A 217 5.83 -29.74 25.08
C LYS A 217 6.55 -30.12 23.81
N ILE A 218 5.84 -30.24 22.70
CA ILE A 218 6.43 -30.33 21.38
C ILE A 218 6.89 -28.93 20.96
N VAL A 219 8.19 -28.76 20.68
CA VAL A 219 8.79 -27.45 20.33
C VAL A 219 8.97 -27.33 18.82
N SER A 220 9.21 -28.46 18.14
CA SER A 220 9.43 -28.48 16.69
C SER A 220 9.10 -29.83 16.07
N TYR A 221 8.54 -29.81 14.85
CA TYR A 221 8.33 -30.99 14.01
C TYR A 221 9.43 -31.10 12.97
N ARG A 222 10.21 -32.21 13.00
CA ARG A 222 11.48 -32.34 12.26
C ARG A 222 11.43 -33.23 11.01
N VAL A 223 10.29 -33.83 10.68
CA VAL A 223 10.16 -34.76 9.55
C VAL A 223 9.14 -34.25 8.52
N SER A 224 9.23 -34.78 7.29
CA SER A 224 8.38 -34.37 6.17
C SER A 224 7.19 -35.30 5.95
N GLN A 225 6.62 -35.91 7.02
CA GLN A 225 5.42 -36.74 6.86
C GLN A 225 4.21 -35.84 6.63
N PRO A 226 3.38 -36.09 5.60
CA PRO A 226 2.27 -35.22 5.26
C PRO A 226 1.09 -35.31 6.25
N ILE A 227 0.89 -36.46 6.90
CA ILE A 227 -0.20 -36.69 7.86
C ILE A 227 0.39 -36.79 9.26
N VAL A 228 -0.10 -35.95 10.16
CA VAL A 228 0.35 -35.88 11.57
C VAL A 228 -0.82 -36.09 12.51
N THR A 229 -0.72 -37.12 13.36
CA THR A 229 -1.53 -37.22 14.56
C THR A 229 -0.65 -36.90 15.75
N ILE A 230 -1.05 -35.95 16.58
CA ILE A 230 -0.31 -35.59 17.79
C ILE A 230 -0.36 -36.78 18.75
N PRO A 231 0.80 -37.39 19.06
CA PRO A 231 0.81 -38.60 19.89
C PRO A 231 0.46 -38.26 21.35
N THR A 232 -0.22 -39.19 22.04
CA THR A 232 -0.55 -39.02 23.45
C THR A 232 0.69 -39.09 24.35
N ARG A 233 1.73 -39.78 23.89
CA ARG A 233 3.02 -39.93 24.60
C ARG A 233 4.19 -39.96 23.64
N ILE A 234 5.31 -39.39 24.05
CA ILE A 234 6.61 -39.50 23.38
C ILE A 234 7.61 -39.94 24.46
N ASN A 235 8.37 -41.02 24.20
CA ASN A 235 9.32 -41.59 25.15
C ASN A 235 8.71 -41.81 26.55
N ASN A 236 7.52 -42.38 26.63
CA ASN A 236 6.72 -42.60 27.85
C ASN A 236 6.21 -41.35 28.58
N SER A 237 6.58 -40.13 28.17
CA SER A 237 6.09 -38.89 28.76
C SER A 237 4.81 -38.41 28.03
N PRO A 238 3.76 -38.01 28.78
CA PRO A 238 2.54 -37.51 28.13
C PRO A 238 2.81 -36.19 27.38
N VAL A 239 2.26 -36.06 26.19
CA VAL A 239 2.27 -34.79 25.43
C VAL A 239 1.13 -33.95 25.95
N VAL A 240 1.42 -32.77 26.51
CA VAL A 240 0.41 -31.89 27.11
C VAL A 240 0.40 -30.50 26.44
N GLU A 241 1.50 -30.12 25.75
CA GLU A 241 1.59 -28.83 25.09
C GLU A 241 2.17 -28.95 23.66
N ILE A 242 1.67 -28.09 22.77
CA ILE A 242 2.29 -27.76 21.46
C ILE A 242 2.85 -26.35 21.60
N GLY A 243 4.11 -26.15 21.23
CA GLY A 243 4.81 -24.88 21.34
C GLY A 243 4.45 -23.87 20.26
N ASP A 244 4.92 -22.64 20.47
CA ASP A 244 4.80 -21.59 19.48
C ASP A 244 5.50 -22.04 18.19
N GLN A 245 4.82 -21.88 17.04
CA GLN A 245 5.33 -22.22 15.72
C GLN A 245 5.86 -23.66 15.57
N ALA A 246 5.48 -24.61 16.44
CA ALA A 246 6.05 -25.97 16.48
C ALA A 246 5.92 -26.74 15.16
N PHE A 247 4.89 -26.46 14.36
CA PHE A 247 4.65 -27.06 13.04
C PHE A 247 4.64 -25.99 11.92
N ALA A 248 5.01 -24.75 12.23
CA ALA A 248 5.03 -23.69 11.22
C ALA A 248 6.03 -24.01 10.09
N TYR A 249 5.69 -23.58 8.86
CA TYR A 249 6.51 -23.78 7.66
C TYR A 249 6.76 -25.25 7.28
N THR A 250 5.97 -26.19 7.80
CA THR A 250 6.06 -27.61 7.44
C THR A 250 5.21 -27.94 6.22
N ASN A 251 5.47 -29.09 5.61
CA ASN A 251 4.72 -29.59 4.42
C ASN A 251 3.61 -30.58 4.82
N ILE A 252 3.03 -30.43 6.03
CA ILE A 252 1.93 -31.28 6.46
C ILE A 252 0.67 -30.97 5.63
N THR A 253 -0.08 -32.03 5.33
CA THR A 253 -1.36 -31.93 4.61
C THR A 253 -2.56 -32.16 5.52
N LYS A 254 -2.39 -32.96 6.57
CA LYS A 254 -3.43 -33.25 7.57
C LYS A 254 -2.88 -33.26 8.97
N VAL A 255 -3.66 -32.71 9.91
CA VAL A 255 -3.32 -32.75 11.33
C VAL A 255 -4.53 -33.17 12.20
N HIS A 256 -4.28 -34.09 13.13
CA HIS A 256 -5.23 -34.46 14.18
C HIS A 256 -4.66 -34.13 15.55
N ILE A 257 -5.36 -33.30 16.34
CA ILE A 257 -4.99 -32.85 17.68
C ILE A 257 -5.97 -33.46 18.67
N GLY A 258 -5.46 -34.37 19.51
CA GLY A 258 -6.27 -35.10 20.50
C GLY A 258 -6.50 -34.31 21.79
N ASP A 259 -7.52 -34.69 22.54
CA ASP A 259 -8.00 -34.10 23.81
C ASP A 259 -6.97 -34.05 24.97
N HIS A 260 -5.88 -34.79 24.82
CA HIS A 260 -4.76 -34.78 25.75
C HIS A 260 -3.92 -33.49 25.70
N VAL A 261 -4.00 -32.73 24.62
CA VAL A 261 -3.31 -31.43 24.46
C VAL A 261 -4.05 -30.35 25.24
N LYS A 262 -3.39 -29.79 26.27
CA LYS A 262 -3.98 -28.80 27.20
C LYS A 262 -3.57 -27.37 26.87
N LYS A 263 -2.56 -27.19 26.02
CA LYS A 263 -2.10 -25.89 25.61
C LYS A 263 -1.50 -25.92 24.19
N ILE A 264 -1.86 -24.93 23.39
CA ILE A 264 -1.29 -24.72 22.05
C ILE A 264 -0.69 -23.34 21.99
N GLY A 265 0.55 -23.26 21.51
CA GLY A 265 1.28 -22.04 21.36
C GLY A 265 0.80 -21.20 20.18
N VAL A 266 1.22 -19.94 20.15
CA VAL A 266 0.90 -18.98 19.08
C VAL A 266 1.48 -19.47 17.75
N ALA A 267 0.68 -19.37 16.68
CA ALA A 267 1.09 -19.71 15.31
C ALA A 267 1.58 -21.17 15.16
N ALA A 268 1.09 -22.10 15.99
CA ALA A 268 1.61 -23.45 16.08
C ALA A 268 1.66 -24.19 14.73
N PHE A 269 0.70 -23.94 13.83
CA PHE A 269 0.60 -24.53 12.49
C PHE A 269 0.56 -23.45 11.38
N ALA A 270 0.98 -22.23 11.69
CA ALA A 270 0.95 -21.14 10.72
C ALA A 270 1.93 -21.36 9.54
N ASN A 271 1.63 -20.75 8.40
CA ASN A 271 2.48 -20.84 7.19
C ASN A 271 2.72 -22.29 6.72
N THR A 272 1.72 -23.15 6.83
CA THR A 272 1.75 -24.51 6.31
C THR A 272 1.00 -24.56 4.97
N PRO A 273 1.68 -24.34 3.83
CA PRO A 273 1.03 -24.09 2.53
C PRO A 273 0.25 -25.28 1.98
N ASN A 274 0.56 -26.49 2.41
CA ASN A 274 -0.05 -27.73 1.92
C ASN A 274 -1.09 -28.33 2.87
N LEU A 275 -1.39 -27.66 4.01
CA LEU A 275 -2.36 -28.16 4.99
C LEU A 275 -3.78 -28.08 4.39
N GLU A 276 -4.44 -29.24 4.25
CA GLU A 276 -5.77 -29.42 3.64
C GLU A 276 -6.85 -29.70 4.69
N GLU A 277 -6.50 -30.40 5.79
CA GLU A 277 -7.47 -30.90 6.74
C GLU A 277 -6.96 -30.82 8.17
N VAL A 278 -7.81 -30.28 9.05
CA VAL A 278 -7.56 -30.11 10.49
C VAL A 278 -8.69 -30.72 11.29
N TRP A 279 -8.32 -31.61 12.24
CA TRP A 279 -9.25 -32.16 13.20
C TRP A 279 -8.78 -31.86 14.62
N ILE A 280 -9.58 -31.08 15.38
CA ILE A 280 -9.31 -30.74 16.77
C ILE A 280 -10.38 -31.39 17.63
N GLU A 281 -9.95 -32.23 18.60
CA GLU A 281 -10.88 -32.88 19.55
C GLU A 281 -11.42 -31.86 20.56
N ASP A 282 -12.53 -32.22 21.19
CA ASP A 282 -13.15 -31.43 22.23
C ASP A 282 -12.21 -31.30 23.46
N GLY A 283 -12.27 -30.18 24.17
CA GLY A 283 -11.37 -29.87 25.31
C GLY A 283 -10.00 -29.30 24.91
N VAL A 284 -9.69 -29.17 23.63
CA VAL A 284 -8.44 -28.58 23.12
C VAL A 284 -8.58 -27.08 22.99
N PRO A 285 -7.73 -26.26 23.64
CA PRO A 285 -7.80 -24.82 23.51
C PRO A 285 -7.27 -24.34 22.17
N LEU A 286 -7.88 -23.28 21.60
CA LEU A 286 -7.39 -22.61 20.41
C LEU A 286 -6.39 -21.50 20.76
N SER A 287 -5.50 -21.15 19.85
CA SER A 287 -4.51 -20.08 20.03
C SER A 287 -4.51 -19.09 18.84
N ALA A 288 -3.97 -17.89 19.10
CA ALA A 288 -3.84 -16.87 18.06
C ALA A 288 -2.91 -17.33 16.92
N TYR A 289 -3.24 -16.93 15.67
CA TYR A 289 -2.50 -17.28 14.46
C TYR A 289 -2.37 -18.79 14.21
N MET A 290 -3.12 -19.63 14.92
CA MET A 290 -2.89 -21.08 14.94
C MET A 290 -2.75 -21.71 13.56
N PHE A 291 -3.60 -21.34 12.61
CA PHE A 291 -3.61 -21.79 11.22
C PHE A 291 -3.52 -20.62 10.23
N ALA A 292 -2.86 -19.52 10.62
CA ALA A 292 -2.68 -18.38 9.72
C ALA A 292 -1.81 -18.75 8.51
N ASN A 293 -2.16 -18.23 7.33
CA ASN A 293 -1.47 -18.50 6.07
C ASN A 293 -1.43 -19.99 5.71
N THR A 294 -2.58 -20.64 5.76
CA THR A 294 -2.79 -22.02 5.31
C THR A 294 -3.66 -22.02 4.04
N PRO A 295 -3.12 -21.59 2.89
CA PRO A 295 -3.91 -21.31 1.69
C PRO A 295 -4.57 -22.54 1.06
N SER A 296 -4.15 -23.75 1.42
CA SER A 296 -4.73 -25.01 0.92
C SER A 296 -5.73 -25.64 1.87
N LEU A 297 -6.00 -25.03 3.05
CA LEU A 297 -6.90 -25.60 4.05
C LEU A 297 -8.33 -25.61 3.53
N VAL A 298 -8.90 -26.82 3.38
CA VAL A 298 -10.26 -27.05 2.86
C VAL A 298 -11.25 -27.28 4.00
N ARG A 299 -10.86 -28.01 5.04
CA ARG A 299 -11.74 -28.35 6.14
C ARG A 299 -11.10 -28.27 7.50
N ILE A 300 -11.87 -27.79 8.47
CA ILE A 300 -11.46 -27.73 9.87
C ILE A 300 -12.64 -28.10 10.79
N ARG A 301 -12.38 -28.98 11.78
CA ARG A 301 -13.27 -29.18 12.92
C ARG A 301 -12.78 -28.39 14.11
N ILE A 302 -13.60 -27.50 14.62
CA ILE A 302 -13.39 -26.72 15.84
C ILE A 302 -14.07 -27.45 17.02
N PRO A 303 -13.46 -27.49 18.24
CA PRO A 303 -14.07 -28.08 19.43
C PRO A 303 -15.44 -27.48 19.76
N SER A 304 -16.41 -28.33 20.14
CA SER A 304 -17.82 -27.94 20.31
C SER A 304 -18.05 -26.93 21.44
N GLU A 305 -17.23 -26.94 22.50
CA GLU A 305 -17.29 -26.04 23.64
C GLU A 305 -16.42 -24.77 23.50
N THR A 306 -16.00 -24.45 22.28
CA THR A 306 -15.21 -23.25 22.05
C THR A 306 -16.02 -21.98 22.30
N GLU A 307 -15.63 -21.20 23.30
CA GLU A 307 -16.24 -19.89 23.59
C GLU A 307 -15.58 -18.74 22.83
N ILE A 308 -14.31 -18.86 22.48
CA ILE A 308 -13.53 -17.80 21.85
C ILE A 308 -12.79 -18.33 20.61
N ILE A 309 -13.05 -17.74 19.46
CA ILE A 309 -12.19 -17.88 18.28
C ILE A 309 -11.07 -16.83 18.38
N PRO A 310 -9.80 -17.24 18.48
CA PRO A 310 -8.69 -16.30 18.70
C PRO A 310 -8.45 -15.40 17.47
N SER A 311 -7.77 -14.27 17.71
CA SER A 311 -7.36 -13.38 16.63
C SER A 311 -6.43 -14.09 15.63
N PHE A 312 -6.61 -13.81 14.34
CA PHE A 312 -5.84 -14.36 13.21
C PHE A 312 -5.90 -15.90 13.11
N PHE A 313 -6.90 -16.54 13.69
CA PHE A 313 -6.98 -18.00 13.80
C PHE A 313 -6.84 -18.72 12.44
N LEU A 314 -7.61 -18.32 11.45
CA LEU A 314 -7.63 -18.85 10.07
C LEU A 314 -7.30 -17.76 9.02
N TYR A 315 -6.49 -16.77 9.42
CA TYR A 315 -6.07 -15.68 8.54
C TYR A 315 -5.50 -16.21 7.22
N GLN A 316 -6.11 -15.83 6.09
CA GLN A 316 -5.74 -16.27 4.74
C GLN A 316 -5.84 -17.80 4.48
N ALA A 317 -6.79 -18.47 5.10
CA ALA A 317 -7.17 -19.83 4.75
C ALA A 317 -8.12 -19.84 3.53
N ASN A 318 -7.57 -19.51 2.35
CA ASN A 318 -8.32 -19.10 1.15
C ASN A 318 -9.20 -20.18 0.54
N GLN A 319 -8.91 -21.46 0.79
CA GLN A 319 -9.62 -22.62 0.22
C GLN A 319 -10.58 -23.26 1.22
N LEU A 320 -10.83 -22.64 2.38
CA LEU A 320 -11.69 -23.19 3.43
C LEU A 320 -13.14 -23.32 2.92
N GLU A 321 -13.63 -24.56 2.78
CA GLU A 321 -14.96 -24.88 2.26
C GLU A 321 -15.84 -25.59 3.30
N GLU A 322 -15.24 -26.19 4.34
CA GLU A 322 -15.98 -26.96 5.35
C GLU A 322 -15.58 -26.50 6.76
N MET A 323 -16.47 -25.74 7.37
CA MET A 323 -16.34 -25.26 8.74
C MET A 323 -17.75 -24.96 9.33
N SER A 324 -17.90 -25.10 10.64
CA SER A 324 -19.04 -24.58 11.39
C SER A 324 -18.55 -23.92 12.69
N LEU A 325 -19.22 -22.84 13.08
CA LEU A 325 -18.99 -22.25 14.42
C LEU A 325 -19.74 -23.07 15.47
N PRO A 326 -19.10 -23.37 16.60
CA PRO A 326 -19.77 -23.92 17.77
C PRO A 326 -20.85 -22.97 18.34
N ASN A 327 -21.91 -23.56 18.92
CA ASN A 327 -23.03 -22.78 19.47
C ASN A 327 -22.66 -21.93 20.70
N ASP A 328 -21.57 -22.27 21.39
CA ASP A 328 -21.13 -21.63 22.63
C ASP A 328 -20.16 -20.44 22.37
N VAL A 329 -19.87 -20.12 21.09
CA VAL A 329 -18.95 -19.02 20.76
C VAL A 329 -19.56 -17.69 21.17
N LYS A 330 -18.84 -16.99 22.07
CA LYS A 330 -19.14 -15.65 22.57
C LYS A 330 -18.33 -14.56 21.88
N ALA A 331 -17.11 -14.88 21.45
CA ALA A 331 -16.23 -13.90 20.84
C ALA A 331 -15.46 -14.45 19.63
N ILE A 332 -15.38 -13.64 18.58
CA ILE A 332 -14.58 -13.88 17.40
C ILE A 332 -13.51 -12.77 17.37
N GLY A 333 -12.23 -13.15 17.39
CA GLY A 333 -11.10 -12.24 17.46
C GLY A 333 -10.86 -11.46 16.17
N HIS A 334 -9.95 -10.49 16.25
CA HIS A 334 -9.57 -9.68 15.10
C HIS A 334 -8.96 -10.54 13.99
N TYR A 335 -9.33 -10.28 12.72
CA TYR A 335 -8.79 -10.96 11.53
C TYR A 335 -8.91 -12.50 11.57
N SER A 336 -9.80 -13.06 12.38
CA SER A 336 -9.87 -14.53 12.59
C SER A 336 -10.12 -15.32 11.32
N PHE A 337 -10.95 -14.80 10.41
CA PHE A 337 -11.34 -15.38 9.14
C PHE A 337 -11.03 -14.44 7.96
N TYR A 338 -10.01 -13.58 8.11
CA TYR A 338 -9.63 -12.64 7.07
C TYR A 338 -9.18 -13.36 5.80
N ASP A 339 -9.70 -12.97 4.62
CA ASP A 339 -9.43 -13.58 3.31
C ASP A 339 -9.71 -15.10 3.25
N THR A 340 -10.73 -15.58 3.95
CA THR A 340 -11.25 -16.95 3.78
C THR A 340 -12.22 -16.99 2.60
N LEU A 341 -11.66 -16.88 1.38
CA LEU A 341 -12.42 -16.57 0.15
C LEU A 341 -13.54 -17.55 -0.20
N LYS A 342 -13.39 -18.82 0.18
CA LYS A 342 -14.36 -19.89 -0.11
C LYS A 342 -15.18 -20.33 1.11
N MET A 343 -14.93 -19.73 2.27
CA MET A 343 -15.65 -20.09 3.50
C MET A 343 -17.16 -19.93 3.30
N PRO A 344 -17.96 -20.98 3.53
CA PRO A 344 -19.41 -20.90 3.36
C PRO A 344 -20.03 -19.96 4.39
N ALA A 345 -21.14 -19.35 4.04
CA ALA A 345 -21.96 -18.64 5.00
C ALA A 345 -22.56 -19.61 6.03
N PHE A 346 -22.61 -19.19 7.27
CA PHE A 346 -23.23 -19.94 8.38
C PHE A 346 -24.00 -18.99 9.29
N PRO A 347 -25.04 -19.48 10.00
CA PRO A 347 -25.71 -18.68 11.02
C PRO A 347 -24.79 -18.41 12.20
N PHE A 348 -24.81 -17.18 12.70
CA PHE A 348 -24.09 -16.82 13.94
C PHE A 348 -24.84 -17.37 15.16
N PRO A 349 -24.14 -17.92 16.16
CA PRO A 349 -24.76 -18.43 17.38
C PRO A 349 -25.37 -17.29 18.21
N GLU A 350 -26.48 -17.58 18.88
CA GLU A 350 -27.17 -16.62 19.77
C GLU A 350 -26.36 -16.26 21.04
N SER A 351 -25.27 -16.96 21.31
CA SER A 351 -24.30 -16.66 22.38
C SER A 351 -23.27 -15.59 21.97
N LEU A 352 -23.18 -15.22 20.68
CA LEU A 352 -22.13 -14.36 20.15
C LEU A 352 -22.33 -12.92 20.59
N GLU A 353 -21.35 -12.38 21.29
CA GLU A 353 -21.32 -11.06 21.93
C GLU A 353 -20.38 -10.08 21.22
N ILE A 354 -19.27 -10.59 20.66
CA ILE A 354 -18.16 -9.78 20.11
C ILE A 354 -17.72 -10.35 18.75
N ILE A 355 -17.64 -9.48 17.74
CA ILE A 355 -16.91 -9.70 16.47
C ILE A 355 -15.82 -8.66 16.35
N GLY A 356 -14.57 -9.10 16.26
CA GLY A 356 -13.38 -8.25 16.17
C GLY A 356 -13.22 -7.55 14.81
N HIS A 357 -12.26 -6.61 14.77
CA HIS A 357 -11.96 -5.85 13.55
C HIS A 357 -11.53 -6.80 12.41
N TYR A 358 -12.06 -6.58 11.21
CA TYR A 358 -11.75 -7.33 9.99
C TYR A 358 -11.93 -8.85 10.12
N ALA A 359 -12.76 -9.31 11.06
CA ALA A 359 -12.88 -10.72 11.38
C ALA A 359 -13.30 -11.59 10.19
N PHE A 360 -14.21 -11.12 9.33
CA PHE A 360 -14.72 -11.79 8.13
C PHE A 360 -14.40 -11.01 6.84
N SER A 361 -13.48 -10.06 6.88
CA SER A 361 -13.11 -9.30 5.69
C SER A 361 -12.60 -10.24 4.60
N GLY A 362 -13.17 -10.15 3.39
CA GLY A 362 -12.83 -11.02 2.26
C GLY A 362 -13.49 -12.39 2.26
N ALA A 363 -14.44 -12.69 3.16
CA ALA A 363 -15.25 -13.92 3.15
C ALA A 363 -16.34 -13.83 2.06
N LYS A 364 -15.97 -14.05 0.81
CA LYS A 364 -16.77 -13.70 -0.38
C LYS A 364 -18.07 -14.47 -0.58
N GLN A 365 -18.31 -15.56 0.15
CA GLN A 365 -19.48 -16.42 -0.05
C GLN A 365 -20.69 -16.02 0.80
N PHE A 366 -20.56 -14.98 1.66
CA PHE A 366 -21.70 -14.49 2.43
C PHE A 366 -22.62 -13.65 1.55
N GLU A 367 -23.77 -14.19 1.18
CA GLU A 367 -24.84 -13.45 0.49
C GLU A 367 -25.73 -12.67 1.47
N SER A 368 -25.89 -13.17 2.69
CA SER A 368 -26.69 -12.56 3.76
C SER A 368 -26.01 -12.73 5.11
N VAL A 369 -26.04 -11.68 5.92
CA VAL A 369 -25.56 -11.67 7.29
C VAL A 369 -26.69 -11.28 8.24
N VAL A 370 -26.94 -12.11 9.25
CA VAL A 370 -27.88 -11.83 10.35
C VAL A 370 -27.12 -11.88 11.65
N LEU A 371 -26.94 -10.73 12.30
CA LEU A 371 -26.26 -10.64 13.58
C LEU A 371 -27.23 -10.99 14.73
N PRO A 372 -26.80 -11.80 15.74
CA PRO A 372 -27.64 -12.12 16.87
C PRO A 372 -27.83 -10.91 17.80
N ASN A 373 -28.97 -10.89 18.50
CA ASN A 373 -29.28 -9.77 19.42
C ASN A 373 -28.38 -9.72 20.67
N SER A 374 -27.60 -10.74 20.93
CA SER A 374 -26.54 -10.75 21.98
C SER A 374 -25.32 -9.91 21.63
N LEU A 375 -25.12 -9.64 20.32
CA LEU A 375 -23.93 -8.93 19.83
C LEU A 375 -23.99 -7.45 20.22
N TYR A 376 -23.05 -7.01 21.07
CA TYR A 376 -22.90 -5.63 21.51
C TYR A 376 -21.63 -4.94 20.99
N PHE A 377 -20.69 -5.71 20.43
CA PHE A 377 -19.48 -5.15 19.80
C PHE A 377 -19.24 -5.73 18.42
N LEU A 378 -19.13 -4.84 17.44
CA LEU A 378 -18.81 -5.15 16.04
C LEU A 378 -17.61 -4.28 15.63
N GLY A 379 -16.51 -4.91 15.23
CA GLY A 379 -15.26 -4.23 14.87
C GLY A 379 -15.28 -3.60 13.49
N ASP A 380 -14.38 -2.63 13.27
CA ASP A 380 -14.22 -1.98 11.98
C ASP A 380 -13.87 -2.98 10.88
N GLY A 381 -14.46 -2.79 9.71
CA GLY A 381 -14.23 -3.65 8.55
C GLY A 381 -14.59 -5.12 8.73
N ALA A 382 -15.33 -5.49 9.78
CA ALA A 382 -15.60 -6.88 10.13
C ALA A 382 -16.19 -7.70 8.98
N PHE A 383 -16.97 -7.07 8.10
CA PHE A 383 -17.59 -7.67 6.91
C PHE A 383 -17.23 -6.92 5.63
N SER A 384 -16.07 -6.27 5.58
CA SER A 384 -15.59 -5.60 4.39
C SER A 384 -15.17 -6.60 3.29
N ASN A 385 -15.16 -6.16 2.03
CA ASN A 385 -14.73 -6.97 0.89
C ASN A 385 -15.56 -8.24 0.65
N ILE A 386 -16.83 -8.23 1.03
CA ILE A 386 -17.77 -9.33 0.77
C ILE A 386 -18.57 -9.00 -0.50
N GLU A 387 -18.05 -9.45 -1.64
CA GLU A 387 -18.56 -9.07 -2.96
C GLU A 387 -19.99 -9.56 -3.23
N ALA A 388 -20.36 -10.72 -2.68
CA ALA A 388 -21.66 -11.33 -2.89
C ALA A 388 -22.77 -10.83 -1.95
N LEU A 389 -22.44 -9.96 -0.99
CA LEU A 389 -23.37 -9.53 0.05
C LEU A 389 -24.54 -8.74 -0.53
N THR A 390 -25.76 -9.25 -0.34
CA THR A 390 -27.02 -8.60 -0.76
C THR A 390 -27.83 -8.05 0.40
N SER A 391 -27.65 -8.59 1.61
CA SER A 391 -28.39 -8.17 2.80
C SER A 391 -27.59 -8.30 4.09
N PHE A 392 -27.80 -7.36 5.03
CA PHE A 392 -27.15 -7.32 6.32
C PHE A 392 -28.12 -6.84 7.41
N TYR A 393 -28.32 -7.63 8.47
CA TYR A 393 -29.21 -7.33 9.57
C TYR A 393 -28.45 -7.14 10.87
N PHE A 394 -28.59 -5.96 11.47
CA PHE A 394 -27.89 -5.56 12.70
C PHE A 394 -28.53 -6.14 13.96
N SER A 395 -27.70 -6.32 15.00
CA SER A 395 -28.17 -6.49 16.38
C SER A 395 -28.78 -5.18 16.91
N ASN A 396 -29.86 -5.28 17.67
CA ASN A 396 -30.48 -4.13 18.34
C ASN A 396 -29.62 -3.51 19.46
N GLN A 397 -28.51 -4.15 19.83
CA GLN A 397 -27.57 -3.64 20.84
C GLN A 397 -26.54 -2.66 20.24
N LEU A 398 -26.41 -2.62 18.93
CA LEU A 398 -25.48 -1.76 18.22
C LEU A 398 -26.14 -0.43 17.89
N ASN A 399 -25.52 0.70 18.24
CA ASN A 399 -25.99 2.04 17.87
C ASN A 399 -25.11 2.72 16.80
N THR A 400 -24.10 2.02 16.32
CA THR A 400 -23.13 2.52 15.35
C THR A 400 -22.87 1.48 14.27
N ILE A 401 -22.84 1.89 13.02
CA ILE A 401 -22.22 1.13 11.93
C ILE A 401 -20.73 1.41 11.98
N PRO A 402 -19.86 0.41 12.22
CA PRO A 402 -18.42 0.61 12.33
C PRO A 402 -17.78 1.15 11.04
N ASP A 403 -16.58 1.71 11.19
CA ASP A 403 -15.79 2.17 10.06
C ASP A 403 -15.49 0.98 9.11
N PHE A 404 -15.57 1.17 7.79
CA PHE A 404 -15.30 0.18 6.74
C PHE A 404 -16.20 -1.07 6.75
N LEU A 405 -17.27 -1.12 7.54
CA LEU A 405 -18.03 -2.36 7.81
C LEU A 405 -18.44 -3.11 6.54
N LEU A 406 -19.09 -2.43 5.60
CA LEU A 406 -19.62 -2.98 4.33
C LEU A 406 -18.85 -2.42 3.11
N GLN A 407 -17.61 -2.00 3.33
CA GLN A 407 -16.76 -1.53 2.24
C GLN A 407 -16.59 -2.64 1.18
N ASN A 408 -16.74 -2.28 -0.11
CA ASN A 408 -16.62 -3.21 -1.24
C ASN A 408 -17.69 -4.32 -1.27
N SER A 409 -18.90 -4.05 -0.74
CA SER A 409 -20.08 -4.90 -0.90
C SER A 409 -20.73 -4.62 -2.25
N PHE A 410 -20.16 -5.17 -3.33
CA PHE A 410 -20.50 -4.80 -4.70
C PHE A 410 -21.92 -5.20 -5.12
N SER A 411 -22.50 -6.25 -4.51
CA SER A 411 -23.83 -6.76 -4.83
C SER A 411 -24.96 -6.19 -3.97
N LEU A 412 -24.66 -5.24 -3.07
CA LEU A 412 -25.67 -4.61 -2.22
C LEU A 412 -26.47 -3.60 -3.03
N GLU A 413 -27.76 -3.93 -3.33
CA GLU A 413 -28.63 -3.12 -4.18
C GLU A 413 -29.46 -2.09 -3.40
N SER A 414 -29.89 -2.44 -2.20
CA SER A 414 -30.65 -1.57 -1.31
C SER A 414 -30.27 -1.78 0.14
N PHE A 415 -30.38 -0.72 0.93
CA PHE A 415 -30.11 -0.80 2.37
C PHE A 415 -31.02 0.16 3.16
N GLU A 416 -31.55 -0.33 4.26
CA GLU A 416 -32.30 0.47 5.22
C GLU A 416 -31.53 0.50 6.54
N ILE A 417 -31.14 1.69 7.00
CA ILE A 417 -30.46 1.86 8.27
C ILE A 417 -31.47 1.65 9.41
N PRO A 418 -31.23 0.72 10.36
CA PRO A 418 -32.14 0.48 11.47
C PRO A 418 -32.31 1.71 12.39
N ASP A 419 -33.52 1.93 12.92
CA ASP A 419 -33.87 3.11 13.72
C ASP A 419 -33.02 3.34 14.97
N HIS A 420 -32.36 2.31 15.50
CA HIS A 420 -31.49 2.39 16.67
C HIS A 420 -30.05 2.85 16.34
N ILE A 421 -29.69 2.94 15.08
CA ILE A 421 -28.38 3.38 14.63
C ILE A 421 -28.36 4.91 14.60
N THR A 422 -27.40 5.51 15.30
CA THR A 422 -27.23 6.96 15.35
C THR A 422 -25.98 7.47 14.61
N THR A 423 -25.04 6.57 14.32
CA THR A 423 -23.75 6.91 13.71
C THR A 423 -23.43 5.93 12.58
N ILE A 424 -23.04 6.46 11.43
CA ILE A 424 -22.51 5.70 10.29
C ILE A 424 -21.00 5.98 10.21
N GLY A 425 -20.19 4.92 10.31
CA GLY A 425 -18.74 4.95 10.34
C GLY A 425 -18.10 5.42 9.04
N ALA A 426 -16.81 5.75 9.12
CA ALA A 426 -16.04 6.19 7.98
C ALA A 426 -15.93 5.06 6.94
N TYR A 427 -16.15 5.39 5.67
CA TYR A 427 -16.09 4.46 4.54
C TYR A 427 -16.97 3.21 4.71
N ALA A 428 -18.00 3.25 5.55
CA ALA A 428 -18.81 2.09 5.91
C ALA A 428 -19.50 1.42 4.70
N PHE A 429 -19.94 2.18 3.70
CA PHE A 429 -20.53 1.70 2.44
C PHE A 429 -19.70 2.09 1.22
N HIS A 430 -18.41 2.32 1.40
CA HIS A 430 -17.54 2.70 0.29
C HIS A 430 -17.49 1.61 -0.79
N ASN A 431 -17.68 1.99 -2.07
CA ASN A 431 -17.71 1.10 -3.22
C ASN A 431 -18.89 0.11 -3.25
N ALA A 432 -20.03 0.40 -2.65
CA ALA A 432 -21.26 -0.35 -2.88
C ALA A 432 -21.86 0.08 -4.24
N TYR A 433 -21.20 -0.36 -5.34
CA TYR A 433 -21.48 0.15 -6.69
C TYR A 433 -22.90 -0.10 -7.18
N GLN A 434 -23.57 -1.15 -6.71
CA GLN A 434 -24.95 -1.49 -7.09
C GLN A 434 -26.01 -0.89 -6.17
N LEU A 435 -25.61 -0.16 -5.12
CA LEU A 435 -26.54 0.46 -4.19
C LEU A 435 -27.34 1.56 -4.91
N THR A 436 -28.62 1.28 -5.16
CA THR A 436 -29.57 2.19 -5.84
C THR A 436 -30.48 2.92 -4.85
N GLU A 437 -30.78 2.28 -3.71
CA GLU A 437 -31.67 2.80 -2.67
C GLU A 437 -31.02 2.69 -1.29
N LEU A 438 -30.95 3.83 -0.60
CA LEU A 438 -30.48 3.93 0.77
C LEU A 438 -31.50 4.72 1.59
N LYS A 439 -32.08 4.09 2.64
CA LYS A 439 -33.00 4.76 3.56
C LYS A 439 -32.29 5.15 4.83
N LEU A 440 -32.23 6.44 5.06
CA LEU A 440 -31.76 7.06 6.30
C LEU A 440 -32.97 7.54 7.10
N HIS A 441 -32.82 7.67 8.41
CA HIS A 441 -33.85 8.19 9.33
C HIS A 441 -33.30 9.35 10.17
N ASP A 442 -34.18 10.19 10.72
CA ASP A 442 -33.80 11.41 11.46
C ASP A 442 -33.07 11.16 12.80
N GLY A 443 -33.00 9.92 13.27
CA GLY A 443 -32.19 9.51 14.42
C GLY A 443 -30.70 9.49 14.18
N ILE A 444 -30.25 9.51 12.91
CA ILE A 444 -28.84 9.54 12.56
C ILE A 444 -28.29 10.94 12.77
N THR A 445 -27.32 11.09 13.67
CA THR A 445 -26.69 12.36 14.02
C THR A 445 -25.31 12.55 13.40
N THR A 446 -24.67 11.45 12.96
CA THR A 446 -23.31 11.48 12.44
C THR A 446 -23.16 10.54 11.24
N ILE A 447 -22.64 11.09 10.14
CA ILE A 447 -22.18 10.35 8.97
C ILE A 447 -20.72 10.75 8.77
N LYS A 448 -19.81 9.78 9.01
CA LYS A 448 -18.38 10.03 8.97
C LYS A 448 -17.82 10.10 7.55
N GLU A 449 -16.54 10.46 7.48
CA GLU A 449 -15.76 10.62 6.25
C GLU A 449 -15.95 9.46 5.27
N GLY A 450 -16.22 9.78 4.00
CA GLY A 450 -16.30 8.82 2.91
C GLY A 450 -17.34 7.73 3.06
N ALA A 451 -18.28 7.81 4.01
CA ALA A 451 -19.22 6.75 4.36
C ALA A 451 -19.95 6.15 3.14
N PHE A 452 -20.32 6.98 2.17
CA PHE A 452 -21.03 6.59 0.94
C PHE A 452 -20.22 6.90 -0.33
N ARG A 453 -18.91 7.00 -0.22
CA ARG A 453 -18.04 7.28 -1.37
C ARG A 453 -18.12 6.18 -2.41
N ASN A 454 -18.18 6.55 -3.70
CA ASN A 454 -18.21 5.66 -4.87
C ASN A 454 -19.47 4.77 -4.98
N ASN A 455 -20.61 5.17 -4.47
CA ASN A 455 -21.88 4.47 -4.68
C ASN A 455 -22.50 4.95 -5.99
N THR A 456 -21.91 4.48 -7.09
CA THR A 456 -22.14 5.05 -8.43
C THR A 456 -23.55 4.86 -8.97
N SER A 457 -24.34 3.95 -8.42
CA SER A 457 -25.73 3.69 -8.81
C SER A 457 -26.78 4.38 -7.95
N LEU A 458 -26.37 5.04 -6.84
CA LEU A 458 -27.29 5.74 -5.96
C LEU A 458 -27.88 6.97 -6.68
N THR A 459 -29.23 6.99 -6.84
CA THR A 459 -29.92 8.02 -7.60
C THR A 459 -30.56 9.09 -6.74
N ARG A 460 -31.03 8.71 -5.55
CA ARG A 460 -31.72 9.58 -4.60
C ARG A 460 -31.22 9.35 -3.19
N LEU A 461 -31.17 10.42 -2.40
CA LEU A 461 -30.84 10.35 -0.99
C LEU A 461 -31.57 11.46 -0.21
N ASP A 462 -32.34 11.06 0.79
CA ASP A 462 -32.93 11.95 1.77
C ASP A 462 -32.04 11.98 3.03
N LEU A 463 -31.34 13.10 3.28
CA LEU A 463 -30.44 13.25 4.42
C LEU A 463 -31.23 13.54 5.70
N PRO A 464 -30.84 12.97 6.86
CA PRO A 464 -31.44 13.24 8.16
C PRO A 464 -31.44 14.73 8.51
N SER A 465 -32.57 15.22 8.99
CA SER A 465 -32.72 16.63 9.41
C SER A 465 -31.84 17.01 10.62
N SER A 466 -31.33 16.04 11.36
CA SER A 466 -30.42 16.17 12.49
C SER A 466 -28.98 16.51 12.10
N LEU A 467 -28.59 16.32 10.83
CA LEU A 467 -27.19 16.53 10.42
C LEU A 467 -26.85 18.02 10.34
N SER A 468 -25.77 18.39 11.04
CA SER A 468 -25.14 19.72 10.93
C SER A 468 -23.84 19.69 10.12
N ILE A 469 -23.27 18.52 9.88
CA ILE A 469 -22.00 18.32 9.19
C ILE A 469 -22.14 17.23 8.14
N ILE A 470 -21.66 17.49 6.92
CA ILE A 470 -21.33 16.48 5.93
C ILE A 470 -19.81 16.40 5.88
N GLU A 471 -19.25 15.29 6.33
CA GLU A 471 -17.81 15.07 6.42
C GLU A 471 -17.13 14.98 5.03
N SER A 472 -15.80 15.00 5.02
CA SER A 472 -15.01 14.92 3.78
C SER A 472 -15.29 13.62 3.01
N TYR A 473 -15.33 13.71 1.67
CA TYR A 473 -15.52 12.59 0.74
C TYR A 473 -16.84 11.80 0.89
N THR A 474 -17.76 12.21 1.77
CA THR A 474 -18.94 11.42 2.16
C THR A 474 -19.73 10.89 0.96
N PHE A 475 -19.98 11.73 -0.03
CA PHE A 475 -20.74 11.40 -1.25
C PHE A 475 -19.88 11.56 -2.52
N MET A 476 -18.56 11.52 -2.39
CA MET A 476 -17.67 11.63 -3.55
C MET A 476 -17.90 10.50 -4.55
N ASN A 477 -17.98 10.82 -5.85
CA ASN A 477 -18.17 9.89 -6.97
C ASN A 477 -19.52 9.15 -6.99
N ASN A 478 -20.58 9.70 -6.43
CA ASN A 478 -21.94 9.18 -6.57
C ASN A 478 -22.56 9.71 -7.87
N ARG A 479 -22.06 9.18 -8.99
CA ARG A 479 -22.27 9.78 -10.32
C ARG A 479 -23.72 9.79 -10.79
N SER A 480 -24.56 8.86 -10.30
CA SER A 480 -25.98 8.79 -10.63
C SER A 480 -26.87 9.63 -9.72
N LEU A 481 -26.30 10.20 -8.63
CA LEU A 481 -27.09 10.97 -7.67
C LEU A 481 -27.61 12.25 -8.33
N ASN A 482 -28.93 12.36 -8.43
CA ASN A 482 -29.62 13.49 -9.07
C ASN A 482 -30.72 14.13 -8.20
N ASP A 483 -31.16 13.46 -7.14
CA ASP A 483 -32.17 13.94 -6.19
C ASP A 483 -31.59 13.93 -4.78
N LEU A 484 -31.22 15.12 -4.28
CA LEU A 484 -30.62 15.32 -2.97
C LEU A 484 -31.14 16.60 -2.34
N SER A 485 -31.61 16.51 -1.09
CA SER A 485 -31.95 17.66 -0.25
C SER A 485 -30.98 17.79 0.89
N LEU A 486 -30.37 18.97 1.07
CA LEU A 486 -29.53 19.29 2.23
C LEU A 486 -30.41 19.62 3.45
N PRO A 487 -30.03 19.16 4.66
CA PRO A 487 -30.79 19.47 5.88
C PRO A 487 -30.69 20.95 6.25
N ASN A 488 -31.79 21.50 6.80
CA ASN A 488 -31.86 22.89 7.13
C ASN A 488 -30.87 23.35 8.24
N ASN A 489 -30.37 22.41 9.04
CA ASN A 489 -29.41 22.63 10.12
C ASN A 489 -27.94 22.48 9.70
N LEU A 490 -27.67 22.25 8.41
CA LEU A 490 -26.33 22.00 7.93
C LEU A 490 -25.48 23.27 8.02
N GLU A 491 -24.34 23.17 8.71
CA GLU A 491 -23.37 24.24 8.94
C GLU A 491 -22.09 24.05 8.14
N PHE A 492 -21.69 22.80 7.85
CA PHE A 492 -20.41 22.47 7.26
C PHE A 492 -20.53 21.38 6.18
N ILE A 493 -19.88 21.63 5.04
CA ILE A 493 -19.68 20.65 3.96
C ILE A 493 -18.17 20.41 3.81
N GLY A 494 -17.73 19.16 3.97
CA GLY A 494 -16.33 18.75 3.99
C GLY A 494 -15.62 18.78 2.64
N VAL A 495 -14.33 18.48 2.68
CA VAL A 495 -13.46 18.42 1.48
C VAL A 495 -13.97 17.34 0.52
N SER A 496 -14.13 17.69 -0.75
CA SER A 496 -14.58 16.78 -1.83
C SER A 496 -15.86 16.02 -1.51
N ALA A 497 -16.71 16.54 -0.62
CA ALA A 497 -17.89 15.81 -0.14
C ALA A 497 -18.84 15.36 -1.25
N PHE A 498 -19.00 16.16 -2.31
CA PHE A 498 -19.83 15.86 -3.49
C PHE A 498 -19.03 15.83 -4.79
N GLN A 499 -17.72 15.78 -4.73
CA GLN A 499 -16.89 15.76 -5.95
C GLN A 499 -17.30 14.64 -6.91
N ASN A 500 -17.41 14.95 -8.22
CA ASN A 500 -17.77 14.02 -9.30
C ASN A 500 -19.19 13.40 -9.13
N ASN A 501 -20.16 14.16 -8.66
CA ASN A 501 -21.58 13.80 -8.75
C ASN A 501 -22.12 14.34 -10.08
N ASP A 502 -21.90 13.56 -11.16
CA ASP A 502 -22.04 14.01 -12.53
C ASP A 502 -23.51 14.35 -12.95
N ASN A 503 -24.50 13.89 -12.18
CA ASN A 503 -25.92 14.09 -12.44
C ASN A 503 -26.61 15.03 -11.42
N LEU A 504 -25.88 15.60 -10.46
CA LEU A 504 -26.45 16.52 -9.47
C LEU A 504 -26.52 17.95 -10.06
N GLU A 505 -27.62 18.25 -10.75
CA GLU A 505 -27.79 19.52 -11.48
C GLU A 505 -28.37 20.65 -10.61
N GLN A 506 -29.04 20.31 -9.51
CA GLN A 506 -29.72 21.27 -8.63
C GLN A 506 -29.43 20.95 -7.16
N LEU A 507 -29.17 21.98 -6.37
CA LEU A 507 -28.97 21.86 -4.92
C LEU A 507 -29.31 23.20 -4.26
N THR A 508 -30.12 23.16 -3.20
CA THR A 508 -30.43 24.32 -2.37
C THR A 508 -29.58 24.31 -1.10
N PHE A 509 -28.84 25.38 -0.88
CA PHE A 509 -28.00 25.52 0.31
C PHE A 509 -28.81 26.15 1.46
N PRO A 510 -28.76 25.57 2.69
CA PRO A 510 -29.48 26.07 3.84
C PRO A 510 -28.84 27.36 4.36
N GLN A 511 -29.66 28.21 5.01
CA GLN A 511 -29.22 29.51 5.57
C GLN A 511 -28.30 29.39 6.80
N THR A 512 -28.10 28.18 7.32
CA THR A 512 -27.19 27.86 8.42
C THR A 512 -25.77 27.55 7.96
N LEU A 513 -25.55 27.32 6.64
CA LEU A 513 -24.28 26.88 6.09
C LEU A 513 -23.23 28.00 6.23
N THR A 514 -22.15 27.70 6.96
CA THR A 514 -21.04 28.62 7.22
C THR A 514 -19.77 28.29 6.45
N SER A 515 -19.61 27.03 6.00
CA SER A 515 -18.36 26.55 5.41
C SER A 515 -18.59 25.51 4.33
N ILE A 516 -17.90 25.69 3.18
CA ILE A 516 -17.80 24.73 2.08
C ILE A 516 -16.31 24.38 1.90
N GLY A 517 -15.95 23.11 2.02
CA GLY A 517 -14.59 22.58 1.93
C GLY A 517 -13.98 22.63 0.54
N ALA A 518 -12.66 22.39 0.46
CA ALA A 518 -11.95 22.35 -0.80
C ALA A 518 -12.51 21.25 -1.73
N ASN A 519 -12.67 21.56 -3.02
CA ASN A 519 -13.21 20.67 -4.05
C ASN A 519 -14.59 20.06 -3.75
N ALA A 520 -15.35 20.62 -2.80
CA ALA A 520 -16.61 20.03 -2.32
C ALA A 520 -17.60 19.71 -3.44
N PHE A 521 -17.72 20.57 -4.44
CA PHE A 521 -18.59 20.43 -5.62
C PHE A 521 -17.79 20.40 -6.94
N LYS A 522 -16.54 19.98 -6.87
CA LYS A 522 -15.72 19.87 -8.10
C LYS A 522 -16.34 18.87 -9.06
N SER A 523 -16.49 19.26 -10.34
CA SER A 523 -17.12 18.45 -11.38
C SER A 523 -18.59 18.08 -11.08
N VAL A 524 -19.31 18.92 -10.34
CA VAL A 524 -20.75 18.81 -10.14
C VAL A 524 -21.44 19.81 -11.05
N PRO A 525 -22.36 19.41 -11.94
CA PRO A 525 -22.92 20.31 -12.96
C PRO A 525 -24.09 21.15 -12.45
N LEU A 526 -23.90 21.90 -11.33
CA LEU A 526 -24.92 22.80 -10.79
C LEU A 526 -25.15 23.94 -11.76
N ALA A 527 -26.36 24.04 -12.30
CA ALA A 527 -26.72 25.07 -13.26
C ALA A 527 -26.91 26.45 -12.58
N SER A 528 -27.45 26.47 -11.38
CA SER A 528 -27.64 27.66 -10.55
C SER A 528 -27.16 27.39 -9.13
N VAL A 529 -26.43 28.34 -8.55
CA VAL A 529 -25.89 28.26 -7.19
C VAL A 529 -26.24 29.55 -6.43
N GLU A 530 -27.08 29.38 -5.40
CA GLU A 530 -27.42 30.45 -4.46
C GLU A 530 -26.77 30.17 -3.11
N LEU A 531 -25.68 30.88 -2.80
CA LEU A 531 -24.95 30.70 -1.55
C LEU A 531 -25.58 31.55 -0.45
N PRO A 532 -25.72 31.04 0.79
CA PRO A 532 -26.33 31.78 1.90
C PRO A 532 -25.41 32.90 2.44
N ASP A 533 -26.00 33.97 2.97
CA ASP A 533 -25.26 35.09 3.58
C ASP A 533 -24.46 34.70 4.84
N SER A 534 -24.77 33.56 5.46
CA SER A 534 -24.03 32.99 6.58
C SER A 534 -22.66 32.41 6.20
N LEU A 535 -22.39 32.21 4.90
CA LEU A 535 -21.17 31.54 4.43
C LEU A 535 -19.95 32.44 4.67
N THR A 536 -19.01 31.94 5.49
CA THR A 536 -17.76 32.63 5.86
C THR A 536 -16.53 32.03 5.27
N TYR A 537 -16.60 30.77 4.84
CA TYR A 537 -15.47 30.02 4.26
C TYR A 537 -15.87 29.28 2.99
N LEU A 538 -15.04 29.47 1.97
CA LEU A 538 -15.15 28.77 0.70
C LEU A 538 -13.78 28.18 0.34
N GLY A 539 -13.70 26.89 0.21
CA GLY A 539 -12.45 26.16 0.00
C GLY A 539 -11.93 26.24 -1.44
N GLN A 540 -10.65 25.99 -1.60
CA GLN A 540 -9.96 25.92 -2.87
C GLN A 540 -10.70 24.95 -3.84
N GLY A 541 -10.95 25.38 -5.06
CA GLY A 541 -11.57 24.56 -6.10
C GLY A 541 -12.99 24.07 -5.79
N ALA A 542 -13.69 24.70 -4.84
CA ALA A 542 -15.01 24.22 -4.37
C ALA A 542 -16.01 24.01 -5.51
N PHE A 543 -15.96 24.81 -6.56
CA PHE A 543 -16.81 24.71 -7.75
C PHE A 543 -15.99 24.49 -9.05
N ALA A 544 -14.75 24.01 -8.93
CA ALA A 544 -13.92 23.74 -10.10
C ALA A 544 -14.57 22.72 -11.05
N GLN A 545 -14.36 22.88 -12.35
CA GLN A 545 -14.89 21.99 -13.39
C GLN A 545 -16.43 21.91 -13.43
N ASN A 546 -17.13 22.89 -12.83
CA ASN A 546 -18.56 23.01 -13.02
C ASN A 546 -18.86 23.66 -14.38
N LYS A 547 -19.18 22.81 -15.35
CA LYS A 547 -19.40 23.23 -16.74
C LYS A 547 -20.82 23.71 -17.04
N ALA A 548 -21.75 23.58 -16.09
CA ALA A 548 -23.15 23.96 -16.25
C ALA A 548 -23.48 25.33 -15.64
N MET A 549 -22.71 25.79 -14.65
CA MET A 549 -22.95 27.05 -13.93
C MET A 549 -22.85 28.23 -14.88
N THR A 550 -23.94 29.00 -14.97
CA THR A 550 -23.97 30.22 -15.79
C THR A 550 -23.74 31.52 -14.98
N SER A 551 -24.11 31.50 -13.73
CA SER A 551 -23.96 32.64 -12.82
C SER A 551 -23.78 32.21 -11.38
N ILE A 552 -23.11 33.06 -10.58
CA ILE A 552 -22.99 32.87 -9.12
C ILE A 552 -22.91 34.22 -8.42
N HIS A 553 -23.50 34.28 -7.24
CA HIS A 553 -23.32 35.38 -6.29
C HIS A 553 -22.49 34.93 -5.08
N LEU A 554 -21.36 35.60 -4.80
CA LEU A 554 -20.57 35.34 -3.62
C LEU A 554 -21.06 36.26 -2.46
N PRO A 555 -21.44 35.72 -1.29
CA PRO A 555 -21.97 36.49 -0.18
C PRO A 555 -20.92 37.42 0.46
N SER A 556 -21.41 38.41 1.23
CA SER A 556 -20.59 39.54 1.71
C SER A 556 -19.43 39.14 2.65
N LEU A 557 -19.51 38.00 3.31
CA LEU A 557 -18.50 37.52 4.24
C LEU A 557 -17.33 36.80 3.52
N ILE A 558 -17.48 36.49 2.24
CA ILE A 558 -16.40 35.96 1.41
C ILE A 558 -15.59 37.12 0.85
N ASN A 559 -14.39 37.34 1.40
CA ASN A 559 -13.51 38.45 1.06
C ASN A 559 -12.29 38.08 0.22
N GLN A 560 -12.16 36.82 -0.19
CA GLN A 560 -11.13 36.34 -1.07
C GLN A 560 -11.73 35.31 -2.02
N ILE A 561 -11.26 35.28 -3.26
CA ILE A 561 -11.57 34.19 -4.20
C ILE A 561 -10.46 33.15 -4.06
N PRO A 562 -10.74 31.94 -3.53
CA PRO A 562 -9.74 30.91 -3.35
C PRO A 562 -9.12 30.41 -4.64
N ASP A 563 -7.96 29.75 -4.54
CA ASP A 563 -7.30 29.08 -5.65
C ASP A 563 -8.25 28.09 -6.35
N PHE A 564 -8.25 28.06 -7.67
CA PHE A 564 -9.01 27.13 -8.52
C PHE A 564 -10.54 27.19 -8.35
N LEU A 565 -11.12 28.18 -7.65
CA LEU A 565 -12.54 28.17 -7.26
C LEU A 565 -13.48 27.83 -8.43
N PHE A 566 -13.28 28.47 -9.60
CA PHE A 566 -14.05 28.27 -10.83
C PHE A 566 -13.20 27.78 -11.99
N ASP A 567 -12.08 27.09 -11.69
CA ASP A 567 -11.23 26.50 -12.73
C ASP A 567 -12.03 25.59 -13.64
N GLY A 568 -12.05 25.86 -14.93
CA GLY A 568 -12.78 25.07 -15.93
C GLY A 568 -14.32 25.23 -15.87
N ALA A 569 -14.85 26.27 -15.22
CA ALA A 569 -16.27 26.63 -15.26
C ALA A 569 -16.61 27.30 -16.62
N THR A 570 -16.60 26.50 -17.69
CA THR A 570 -16.64 26.98 -19.08
C THR A 570 -17.91 27.77 -19.45
N SER A 571 -19.04 27.51 -18.76
CA SER A 571 -20.30 28.22 -19.00
C SER A 571 -20.53 29.45 -18.09
N LEU A 572 -19.64 29.69 -17.13
CA LEU A 572 -19.78 30.81 -16.19
C LEU A 572 -19.69 32.13 -16.94
N HIS A 573 -20.83 32.84 -17.02
CA HIS A 573 -20.97 34.06 -17.74
C HIS A 573 -20.90 35.31 -16.85
N THR A 574 -21.50 35.22 -15.67
CA THR A 574 -21.56 36.32 -14.71
C THR A 574 -21.23 35.91 -13.29
N ILE A 575 -20.51 36.78 -12.60
CA ILE A 575 -20.27 36.67 -11.16
C ILE A 575 -20.57 38.01 -10.49
N THR A 576 -21.14 37.96 -9.29
CA THR A 576 -21.38 39.15 -8.48
C THR A 576 -20.89 38.95 -7.04
N PHE A 577 -20.55 40.02 -6.38
CA PHE A 577 -19.99 40.03 -5.04
C PHE A 577 -20.89 40.81 -4.07
N GLY A 578 -21.24 40.23 -2.93
CA GLY A 578 -21.94 40.89 -1.83
C GLY A 578 -21.02 41.75 -0.98
N GLY A 579 -19.71 41.53 -1.04
CA GLY A 579 -18.69 42.26 -0.28
C GLY A 579 -17.45 42.57 -1.13
N VAL A 580 -16.48 43.22 -0.47
CA VAL A 580 -15.20 43.57 -1.09
C VAL A 580 -14.31 42.35 -1.15
N ILE A 581 -13.81 42.02 -2.35
CA ILE A 581 -12.82 40.96 -2.54
C ILE A 581 -11.42 41.57 -2.47
N SER A 582 -10.57 41.08 -1.57
CA SER A 582 -9.20 41.56 -1.38
C SER A 582 -8.16 40.87 -2.25
N SER A 583 -8.41 39.61 -2.69
CA SER A 583 -7.52 38.88 -3.53
C SER A 583 -8.24 37.86 -4.42
N ILE A 584 -7.67 37.58 -5.58
CA ILE A 584 -8.11 36.52 -6.50
C ILE A 584 -6.99 35.50 -6.57
N GLY A 585 -7.27 34.28 -6.13
CA GLY A 585 -6.29 33.21 -6.00
C GLY A 585 -5.84 32.62 -7.34
N ARG A 586 -4.86 31.74 -7.28
CA ARG A 586 -4.26 31.07 -8.43
C ARG A 586 -5.29 30.24 -9.19
N TYR A 587 -5.28 30.34 -10.52
CA TYR A 587 -6.18 29.56 -11.39
C TYR A 587 -7.68 29.76 -11.10
N ALA A 588 -8.07 30.78 -10.36
CA ALA A 588 -9.43 30.96 -9.83
C ALA A 588 -10.50 30.92 -10.94
N PHE A 589 -10.23 31.49 -12.10
CA PHE A 589 -11.10 31.53 -13.29
C PHE A 589 -10.43 30.92 -14.54
N ARG A 590 -9.41 30.06 -14.35
CA ARG A 590 -8.73 29.45 -15.51
C ARG A 590 -9.74 28.70 -16.37
N ASN A 591 -9.73 29.01 -17.69
CA ASN A 591 -10.64 28.42 -18.66
C ASN A 591 -12.13 28.64 -18.35
N ALA A 592 -12.51 29.72 -17.68
CA ALA A 592 -13.89 30.21 -17.60
C ALA A 592 -14.22 30.95 -18.92
N GLU A 593 -14.32 30.17 -19.99
CA GLU A 593 -14.34 30.66 -21.38
C GLU A 593 -15.50 31.63 -21.69
N SER A 594 -16.67 31.48 -21.03
CA SER A 594 -17.85 32.30 -21.23
C SER A 594 -17.89 33.58 -20.39
N LEU A 595 -16.94 33.81 -19.49
CA LEU A 595 -16.92 34.97 -18.59
C LEU A 595 -16.61 36.23 -19.42
N THR A 596 -17.61 37.15 -19.53
CA THR A 596 -17.47 38.36 -20.35
C THR A 596 -16.94 39.55 -19.57
N SER A 597 -17.26 39.65 -18.31
CA SER A 597 -16.81 40.71 -17.40
C SER A 597 -16.80 40.23 -15.93
N ILE A 598 -16.04 40.92 -15.10
CA ILE A 598 -15.98 40.69 -13.67
C ILE A 598 -16.01 42.05 -12.94
N PRO A 599 -16.94 42.30 -11.98
CA PRO A 599 -17.08 43.57 -11.28
C PRO A 599 -16.01 43.72 -10.18
N LEU A 600 -14.76 43.95 -10.56
CA LEU A 600 -13.67 44.20 -9.62
C LEU A 600 -13.89 45.54 -8.90
N MET A 601 -13.75 45.58 -7.58
CA MET A 601 -14.03 46.74 -6.73
C MET A 601 -12.77 47.22 -5.99
N GLU A 602 -12.79 48.46 -5.54
CA GLU A 602 -11.76 48.98 -4.64
C GLU A 602 -11.61 48.08 -3.40
N GLY A 603 -10.38 47.83 -2.99
CA GLY A 603 -10.00 46.86 -1.98
C GLY A 603 -9.34 45.60 -2.51
N LEU A 604 -9.44 45.31 -3.81
CA LEU A 604 -8.66 44.23 -4.44
C LEU A 604 -7.21 44.67 -4.56
N THR A 605 -6.29 43.88 -3.98
CA THR A 605 -4.85 44.18 -3.95
C THR A 605 -4.03 43.25 -4.84
N THR A 606 -4.48 42.02 -5.00
CA THR A 606 -3.71 40.99 -5.76
C THR A 606 -4.58 40.16 -6.67
N ILE A 607 -4.06 39.90 -7.88
CA ILE A 607 -4.55 38.87 -8.82
C ILE A 607 -3.39 37.90 -9.00
N ASP A 608 -3.56 36.66 -8.52
CA ASP A 608 -2.48 35.66 -8.50
C ASP A 608 -2.23 35.00 -9.86
N ASP A 609 -1.22 34.10 -9.89
CA ASP A 609 -0.78 33.41 -11.10
C ASP A 609 -1.92 32.64 -11.78
N TYR A 610 -2.03 32.78 -13.13
CA TYR A 610 -3.00 32.08 -13.97
C TYR A 610 -4.48 32.38 -13.61
N ALA A 611 -4.77 33.38 -12.81
CA ALA A 611 -6.11 33.61 -12.27
C ALA A 611 -7.21 33.65 -13.34
N PHE A 612 -6.96 34.28 -14.49
CA PHE A 612 -7.88 34.39 -15.65
C PHE A 612 -7.26 33.77 -16.93
N TYR A 613 -6.39 32.79 -16.79
CA TYR A 613 -5.79 32.09 -17.95
C TYR A 613 -6.88 31.48 -18.83
N GLY A 614 -6.92 31.87 -20.11
CA GLY A 614 -7.86 31.29 -21.09
C GLY A 614 -9.33 31.70 -20.91
N THR A 615 -9.63 32.82 -20.22
CA THR A 615 -10.98 33.42 -20.18
C THR A 615 -11.23 34.17 -21.49
N THR A 616 -11.48 33.41 -22.56
CA THR A 616 -11.45 33.88 -23.94
C THR A 616 -12.51 34.92 -24.29
N SER A 617 -13.65 34.95 -23.55
CA SER A 617 -14.73 35.92 -23.75
C SER A 617 -14.59 37.20 -22.96
N LEU A 618 -13.58 37.30 -22.06
CA LEU A 618 -13.38 38.49 -21.22
C LEU A 618 -13.00 39.69 -22.09
N SER A 619 -13.94 40.58 -22.26
CA SER A 619 -13.79 41.76 -23.14
C SER A 619 -13.57 43.07 -22.38
N GLU A 620 -14.04 43.14 -21.14
CA GLU A 620 -13.91 44.30 -20.26
C GLU A 620 -13.28 43.91 -18.91
N LEU A 621 -12.25 44.64 -18.50
CA LEU A 621 -11.55 44.41 -17.26
C LEU A 621 -11.23 45.73 -16.55
N PRO A 622 -12.21 46.36 -15.84
CA PRO A 622 -11.95 47.55 -15.05
C PRO A 622 -11.14 47.14 -13.81
N LEU A 623 -9.88 47.53 -13.78
CA LEU A 623 -9.00 47.24 -12.63
C LEU A 623 -9.14 48.35 -11.55
N PRO A 624 -9.30 48.00 -10.27
CA PRO A 624 -9.42 49.00 -9.17
C PRO A 624 -8.07 49.64 -8.87
N GLN A 625 -8.12 50.89 -8.33
CA GLN A 625 -6.91 51.66 -8.02
C GLN A 625 -6.09 51.01 -6.90
N THR A 626 -6.69 50.19 -6.04
CA THR A 626 -6.02 49.48 -4.93
C THR A 626 -5.18 48.28 -5.37
N LEU A 627 -5.18 47.90 -6.67
CA LEU A 627 -4.46 46.72 -7.17
C LEU A 627 -2.96 47.01 -7.20
N ASP A 628 -2.19 46.21 -6.44
CA ASP A 628 -0.74 46.31 -6.32
C ASP A 628 0.03 45.38 -7.26
N SER A 629 -0.47 44.14 -7.46
CA SER A 629 0.24 43.14 -8.26
C SER A 629 -0.65 42.22 -9.06
N ILE A 630 -0.13 41.81 -10.23
CA ILE A 630 -0.74 40.82 -11.12
C ILE A 630 0.28 39.70 -11.38
N GLY A 631 -0.10 38.47 -11.10
CA GLY A 631 0.73 37.26 -11.15
C GLY A 631 1.11 36.81 -12.55
N ASN A 632 1.91 35.74 -12.60
CA ASN A 632 2.38 35.16 -13.86
C ASN A 632 1.21 34.57 -14.65
N TYR A 633 1.17 34.83 -15.98
CA TYR A 633 0.17 34.32 -16.90
C TYR A 633 -1.28 34.61 -16.47
N ALA A 634 -1.50 35.61 -15.61
CA ALA A 634 -2.82 35.87 -15.02
C ALA A 634 -3.90 36.11 -16.08
N PHE A 635 -3.60 36.78 -17.19
CA PHE A 635 -4.49 37.05 -18.29
C PHE A 635 -4.00 36.47 -19.64
N TYR A 636 -3.28 35.36 -19.58
CA TYR A 636 -2.83 34.69 -20.81
C TYR A 636 -4.00 34.17 -21.64
N GLY A 637 -4.01 34.47 -22.92
CA GLY A 637 -4.98 33.91 -23.85
C GLY A 637 -6.40 34.49 -23.73
N ASN A 638 -6.57 35.69 -23.17
CA ASN A 638 -7.85 36.41 -23.11
C ASN A 638 -8.09 37.11 -24.45
N THR A 639 -8.50 36.33 -25.44
CA THR A 639 -8.52 36.71 -26.84
C THR A 639 -9.56 37.80 -27.21
N SER A 640 -10.53 38.09 -26.33
CA SER A 640 -11.54 39.14 -26.55
C SER A 640 -11.17 40.48 -25.88
N LEU A 641 -10.09 40.55 -25.11
CA LEU A 641 -9.66 41.78 -24.43
C LEU A 641 -9.02 42.73 -25.43
N VAL A 642 -9.61 43.93 -25.60
CA VAL A 642 -9.17 44.91 -26.60
C VAL A 642 -8.29 46.01 -25.98
N GLU A 643 -8.65 46.47 -24.80
CA GLU A 643 -7.95 47.56 -24.11
C GLU A 643 -7.87 47.30 -22.62
N ILE A 644 -6.76 47.70 -22.01
CA ILE A 644 -6.60 47.64 -20.52
C ILE A 644 -5.82 48.85 -20.04
N ASN A 645 -6.35 49.46 -19.00
CA ASN A 645 -5.68 50.55 -18.27
C ASN A 645 -5.27 50.04 -16.89
N LEU A 646 -3.96 50.02 -16.62
CA LEU A 646 -3.43 49.56 -15.36
C LEU A 646 -3.55 50.66 -14.32
N PRO A 647 -3.93 50.34 -13.05
CA PRO A 647 -4.13 51.34 -12.02
C PRO A 647 -2.79 51.95 -11.55
N GLU A 648 -2.85 53.19 -11.07
CA GLU A 648 -1.66 53.96 -10.64
C GLU A 648 -0.94 53.42 -9.38
N GLN A 649 -1.53 52.49 -8.67
CA GLN A 649 -0.86 51.81 -7.54
C GLN A 649 -0.17 50.51 -7.92
N LEU A 650 -0.35 50.05 -9.14
CA LEU A 650 0.24 48.77 -9.58
C LEU A 650 1.76 48.86 -9.65
N THR A 651 2.45 47.91 -8.97
CA THR A 651 3.90 47.87 -8.89
C THR A 651 4.48 46.72 -9.72
N ARG A 652 3.72 45.61 -9.92
CA ARG A 652 4.25 44.38 -10.48
C ARG A 652 3.34 43.73 -11.51
N LEU A 653 3.94 43.31 -12.64
CA LEU A 653 3.38 42.42 -13.66
C LEU A 653 4.20 41.14 -13.80
N GLY A 654 3.57 39.98 -13.71
CA GLY A 654 4.24 38.67 -13.79
C GLY A 654 4.71 38.29 -15.20
N ASP A 655 5.38 37.14 -15.30
CA ASP A 655 5.78 36.53 -16.57
C ASP A 655 4.53 36.21 -17.42
N GLY A 656 4.59 36.52 -18.74
CA GLY A 656 3.52 36.18 -19.67
C GLY A 656 2.13 36.71 -19.34
N VAL A 657 2.04 37.73 -18.49
CA VAL A 657 0.78 38.21 -17.89
C VAL A 657 -0.33 38.44 -18.87
N PHE A 658 -0.05 39.05 -20.04
CA PHE A 658 -0.97 39.26 -21.15
C PHE A 658 -0.58 38.51 -22.41
N ALA A 659 0.26 37.48 -22.33
CA ALA A 659 0.69 36.77 -23.55
C ALA A 659 -0.53 36.15 -24.28
N ASN A 660 -0.46 36.10 -25.62
CA ASN A 660 -1.47 35.55 -26.53
C ASN A 660 -2.85 36.22 -26.45
N ASN A 661 -2.90 37.49 -26.05
CA ASN A 661 -4.09 38.35 -26.19
C ASN A 661 -4.11 38.96 -27.59
N HIS A 662 -4.59 38.19 -28.58
CA HIS A 662 -4.49 38.60 -30.00
C HIS A 662 -5.30 39.84 -30.37
N SER A 663 -6.38 40.12 -29.62
CA SER A 663 -7.22 41.31 -29.83
C SER A 663 -6.77 42.55 -29.05
N LEU A 664 -5.76 42.43 -28.19
CA LEU A 664 -5.31 43.55 -27.37
C LEU A 664 -4.59 44.57 -28.22
N GLU A 665 -5.26 45.74 -28.40
CA GLU A 665 -4.77 46.85 -29.20
C GLU A 665 -4.03 47.91 -28.39
N ARG A 666 -4.46 48.14 -27.14
CA ARG A 666 -3.91 49.20 -26.29
C ARG A 666 -3.76 48.77 -24.86
N ILE A 667 -2.62 49.13 -24.28
CA ILE A 667 -2.37 49.07 -22.82
C ILE A 667 -1.71 50.37 -22.37
N TRP A 668 -2.21 50.90 -21.24
CA TRP A 668 -1.56 52.00 -20.56
C TRP A 668 -0.89 51.46 -19.26
N ILE A 669 0.41 51.79 -19.08
CA ILE A 669 1.22 51.36 -17.93
C ILE A 669 1.67 52.56 -17.13
N PRO A 670 1.29 52.66 -15.86
CA PRO A 670 1.67 53.76 -14.95
C PRO A 670 3.14 53.73 -14.61
N SER A 671 3.68 54.85 -14.15
CA SER A 671 5.09 55.00 -13.77
C SER A 671 5.46 54.25 -12.48
N THR A 672 4.48 53.79 -11.71
CA THR A 672 4.63 52.99 -10.52
C THR A 672 5.03 51.52 -10.76
N VAL A 673 4.82 51.01 -12.00
CA VAL A 673 5.22 49.63 -12.33
C VAL A 673 6.74 49.55 -12.43
N ASP A 674 7.33 48.94 -11.42
CA ASP A 674 8.78 48.76 -11.28
C ASP A 674 9.28 47.40 -11.77
N TYR A 675 8.37 46.44 -12.01
CA TYR A 675 8.70 45.11 -12.51
C TYR A 675 7.72 44.62 -13.56
N ILE A 676 8.24 44.18 -14.70
CA ILE A 676 7.53 43.40 -15.73
C ILE A 676 8.34 42.14 -16.04
N GLY A 677 7.69 41.00 -15.96
CA GLY A 677 8.29 39.67 -16.19
C GLY A 677 8.54 39.35 -17.65
N ASN A 678 9.10 38.15 -17.90
CA ASN A 678 9.41 37.67 -19.25
C ASN A 678 8.15 37.50 -20.09
N PHE A 679 8.22 37.79 -21.39
CA PHE A 679 7.16 37.51 -22.37
C PHE A 679 5.79 38.10 -22.00
N ALA A 680 5.75 39.16 -21.23
CA ALA A 680 4.51 39.76 -20.73
C ALA A 680 3.46 40.02 -21.83
N PHE A 681 3.90 40.42 -23.03
CA PHE A 681 3.05 40.74 -24.21
C PHE A 681 3.34 39.84 -25.41
N PHE A 682 3.90 38.67 -25.21
CA PHE A 682 4.16 37.73 -26.33
C PHE A 682 2.85 37.39 -27.05
N GLY A 683 2.83 37.40 -28.37
CA GLY A 683 1.64 37.06 -29.17
C GLY A 683 0.51 38.13 -29.22
N CYS A 684 0.71 39.32 -28.62
CA CYS A 684 -0.22 40.45 -28.77
C CYS A 684 0.09 41.21 -30.09
N GLU A 685 -0.47 40.76 -31.22
CA GLU A 685 -0.02 41.17 -32.57
C GLU A 685 -0.27 42.64 -32.88
N THR A 686 -1.35 43.21 -32.37
CA THR A 686 -1.82 44.58 -32.67
C THR A 686 -1.48 45.59 -31.58
N LEU A 687 -0.82 45.18 -30.50
CA LEU A 687 -0.65 45.97 -29.29
C LEU A 687 0.22 47.21 -29.48
N ILE A 688 -0.28 48.34 -29.00
CA ILE A 688 0.46 49.58 -28.74
C ILE A 688 0.56 49.76 -27.23
N ILE A 689 1.80 49.91 -26.70
CA ILE A 689 2.08 50.07 -25.27
C ILE A 689 2.27 51.56 -24.99
N SER A 690 1.45 52.14 -24.13
CA SER A 690 1.56 53.52 -23.68
C SER A 690 2.12 53.58 -22.27
N LEU A 691 3.25 54.26 -22.06
CA LEU A 691 3.89 54.42 -20.74
C LEU A 691 3.67 55.83 -20.20
N GLN A 692 3.30 55.95 -18.95
CA GLN A 692 3.31 57.23 -18.20
C GLN A 692 4.75 57.73 -18.00
N SER A 693 5.71 56.81 -17.85
CA SER A 693 7.12 57.12 -17.68
C SER A 693 7.76 57.71 -18.96
N SER A 694 8.76 58.58 -18.77
CA SER A 694 9.60 59.10 -19.84
C SER A 694 10.69 58.13 -20.35
N THR A 695 10.91 57.04 -19.61
CA THR A 695 11.91 55.98 -19.93
C THR A 695 11.33 54.61 -19.58
N ILE A 696 11.84 53.58 -20.22
CA ILE A 696 11.58 52.19 -19.80
C ILE A 696 12.44 51.91 -18.56
N PRO A 697 11.88 51.44 -17.41
CA PRO A 697 12.64 51.12 -16.23
C PRO A 697 13.68 50.01 -16.45
N ASP A 698 14.87 50.17 -15.90
CA ASP A 698 15.98 49.18 -16.00
C ASP A 698 15.67 47.91 -15.18
N THR A 699 14.67 47.94 -14.30
CA THR A 699 14.21 46.84 -13.47
C THR A 699 13.33 45.83 -14.23
N TRP A 700 12.81 46.21 -15.42
CA TRP A 700 12.01 45.32 -16.23
C TRP A 700 12.89 44.24 -16.87
N ILE A 701 12.42 42.99 -16.90
CA ILE A 701 13.13 41.90 -17.52
C ILE A 701 13.34 42.16 -19.02
N GLN A 702 14.55 41.97 -19.54
CA GLN A 702 14.90 42.33 -20.92
C GLN A 702 13.96 41.75 -21.99
N SER A 703 13.33 40.60 -21.76
CA SER A 703 12.39 39.93 -22.65
C SER A 703 10.92 40.24 -22.37
N TRP A 704 10.60 41.35 -21.65
CA TRP A 704 9.24 41.74 -21.32
C TRP A 704 8.38 42.00 -22.57
N ASN A 705 8.95 42.57 -23.62
CA ASN A 705 8.32 42.86 -24.93
C ASN A 705 9.04 42.15 -26.09
N PRO A 706 8.98 40.81 -26.18
CA PRO A 706 9.83 40.02 -27.09
C PRO A 706 9.53 40.18 -28.55
N ASN A 707 8.37 40.74 -28.90
CA ASN A 707 7.94 40.99 -30.26
C ASN A 707 8.11 42.46 -30.70
N ASP A 708 8.87 43.27 -29.91
CA ASP A 708 9.15 44.69 -30.19
C ASP A 708 7.89 45.51 -30.51
N ARG A 709 6.82 45.34 -29.71
CA ARG A 709 5.58 46.09 -29.87
C ARG A 709 5.85 47.59 -29.70
N PRO A 710 5.15 48.46 -30.46
CA PRO A 710 5.35 49.89 -30.36
C PRO A 710 5.14 50.42 -28.92
N VAL A 711 6.07 51.22 -28.46
CA VAL A 711 6.04 51.86 -27.10
C VAL A 711 5.97 53.37 -27.27
N ILE A 712 4.97 53.99 -26.66
CA ILE A 712 4.78 55.45 -26.64
C ILE A 712 5.05 55.93 -25.19
N LEU A 713 5.99 56.84 -25.03
CA LEU A 713 6.38 57.39 -23.74
C LEU A 713 5.64 58.69 -23.37
N ASN A 714 5.59 59.05 -22.10
CA ASN A 714 4.97 60.26 -21.58
C ASN A 714 3.46 60.35 -21.85
N VAL A 715 2.73 59.26 -21.86
CA VAL A 715 1.27 59.29 -22.06
C VAL A 715 0.57 59.45 -20.70
N VAL A 716 -0.22 60.50 -20.56
CA VAL A 716 -1.07 60.78 -19.39
C VAL A 716 -2.50 60.44 -19.79
N LEU A 717 -3.21 59.61 -19.01
CA LEU A 717 -4.65 59.41 -19.19
C LEU A 717 -5.38 60.68 -18.73
N GLU A 718 -6.22 61.30 -19.58
CA GLU A 718 -7.05 62.45 -19.23
C GLU A 718 -8.24 62.05 -18.35
#